data_c1814e0ebba8bffdaa58a2b2e0a6fc3b
#
_entry.id   c1814e0ebba8bffdaa58a2b2e0a6fc3b
#
_cell.length_a   1.000
_cell.length_b   1.000
_cell.length_c   1.000
_cell.angle_alpha   90.00
_cell.angle_beta   90.00
_cell.angle_gamma   90.00
#
_symmetry.space_group_name_H-M   'P 1'
#
loop_
_entity.id
_entity.type
_entity.pdbx_description
1 polymer ?
#
loop_
_entity_poly.entity_id
_entity_poly.type
_entity_poly.pdbx_seq_one_letter_code
_entity_poly.pdbx_strand_id
1 'polypeptide(L)'
;MQDHLVNETKNIVEVGIDSSIEESYLAYSMSVIIGRALPDARDGLKPVHRRILYAMHELGLTSKVAYKKSARIVGDVIGKYHPHGDTAVYDALVRMAQDFSMRLELVDGQGNFGSIDGDNAAAMRYTEARMTKASEEILRDIDKDTIDFVPNYDDTLKEPDILPSRLPNLLVNGANGIAVGMATSIPPHRIDEIIDALAHVLENPNAELDEILEFVKGPDFPTGGIIYGKAGIIEAYKTGRGRVKVRAKVHVEKTKNKEIIVLDEMPFQTNKAKLVEQISDLVREKQIEGISEVRDESDREGIRVVIELKRDAMSEIVLNHLYKLTTMETTFSIILLAIYNKEPKIFTLLELLRLFLNHRKTIIIRRTIFELEKAKARAHILEGYLIALDNIDEIVQLIKTSPSPEAAKNALMERFSLSEIQSKAILEMRLQRLTGLERDKIKEEYQNLLELIDDLNGILKSEDRLNEVVKTELLEVKEQFSSPRRTEIQESYESIDTEDLIANEPMVVSMSYKGYVKRVDLKAYERQNRGGKGKLSGSTYEDDFIENFFVANTHDILLFITNKGQLYHLKVYKIPEASRIAMGKAIVNLISLAPDEKIMATLSTKDFSDERSLAFFTKNGVVKRTNLSEFGGNRSYSGIRAIVLDEGDELVGAKVVDKNAKHLLIASYLGMFIKFPLEDVREIGRTTRGVMGIRLNENDFVVGAVVISDDSNKLLSVSENGLGKQTLAEAYREQSRGGKGVIGMKLTQKTGNLVSVISVDDENLDLMILTASAKMIRVSIKDIRETGRNASGVKLINTADKVVYVNSCPKEEEPENLETSSVQNLFE
;
A
#
# COMPACT_ATOMS: atom_id res chain seq x y z
N MET A 1 45.87 25.87 63.32
CA MET A 1 44.59 25.20 62.94
C MET A 1 44.02 25.85 61.65
N GLN A 2 44.86 26.53 60.80
CA GLN A 2 44.42 27.11 59.51
C GLN A 2 45.12 26.49 58.32
N ASP A 3 46.11 25.63 58.46
CA ASP A 3 46.92 25.09 57.39
C ASP A 3 46.45 23.69 56.92
N HIS A 4 45.42 23.06 57.56
CA HIS A 4 44.90 21.78 57.08
C HIS A 4 43.67 21.88 56.20
N LEU A 5 43.08 23.07 56.02
CA LEU A 5 41.88 23.26 55.15
C LEU A 5 42.19 23.63 53.70
N VAL A 6 43.48 23.94 53.39
CA VAL A 6 43.89 24.39 52.04
C VAL A 6 44.28 23.22 51.13
N ASN A 7 44.47 22.01 51.63
CA ASN A 7 44.88 20.84 50.82
C ASN A 7 43.71 19.94 50.32
N GLU A 8 42.50 20.13 50.79
CA GLU A 8 41.34 19.35 50.28
C GLU A 8 40.71 19.96 49.00
N THR A 9 41.00 21.21 48.70
CA THR A 9 40.42 21.89 47.51
C THR A 9 41.18 21.62 46.18
N LYS A 10 42.32 20.93 46.23
CA LYS A 10 43.10 20.62 45.02
C LYS A 10 42.56 19.51 44.16
N ASN A 11 41.52 18.77 44.58
CA ASN A 11 40.91 17.69 43.81
C ASN A 11 39.48 18.02 43.33
N ILE A 12 39.00 19.24 43.51
CA ILE A 12 37.70 19.64 42.95
C ILE A 12 37.97 20.29 41.59
N VAL A 13 37.54 19.60 40.54
CA VAL A 13 37.51 20.14 39.15
C VAL A 13 36.14 20.72 38.95
N GLU A 14 36.04 22.02 38.68
CA GLU A 14 34.79 22.62 38.25
C GLU A 14 34.52 22.20 36.80
N VAL A 15 33.47 21.44 36.64
CA VAL A 15 32.96 21.02 35.31
C VAL A 15 31.60 21.69 35.09
N GLY A 16 31.47 22.42 33.98
CA GLY A 16 30.20 23.01 33.58
C GLY A 16 29.16 21.92 33.38
N ILE A 17 27.96 22.10 33.91
CA ILE A 17 26.87 21.10 33.81
C ILE A 17 26.52 20.81 32.31
N ASP A 18 26.59 21.83 31.46
CA ASP A 18 26.32 21.72 30.03
C ASP A 18 27.30 20.78 29.32
N SER A 19 28.63 20.98 29.56
CA SER A 19 29.68 20.13 29.00
C SER A 19 29.62 18.70 29.51
N SER A 20 29.31 18.50 30.79
CA SER A 20 29.17 17.16 31.40
C SER A 20 27.95 16.41 30.84
N ILE A 21 26.83 17.11 30.63
CA ILE A 21 25.64 16.54 29.98
C ILE A 21 25.93 16.20 28.54
N GLU A 22 26.57 17.09 27.79
CA GLU A 22 26.93 16.91 26.37
C GLU A 22 27.83 15.68 26.18
N GLU A 23 28.93 15.56 26.95
CA GLU A 23 29.83 14.41 26.91
C GLU A 23 29.12 13.10 27.28
N SER A 24 28.34 13.11 28.37
CA SER A 24 27.60 11.92 28.83
C SER A 24 26.54 11.49 27.82
N TYR A 25 25.81 12.45 27.21
CA TYR A 25 24.79 12.16 26.20
C TYR A 25 25.42 11.65 24.89
N LEU A 26 26.56 12.21 24.49
CA LEU A 26 27.31 11.74 23.33
C LEU A 26 27.80 10.30 23.55
N ALA A 27 28.42 10.00 24.69
CA ALA A 27 28.89 8.67 25.05
C ALA A 27 27.72 7.65 25.07
N TYR A 28 26.59 8.01 25.69
CA TYR A 28 25.37 7.19 25.69
C TYR A 28 24.85 6.97 24.27
N SER A 29 24.75 8.03 23.47
CA SER A 29 24.26 7.96 22.08
C SER A 29 25.14 7.03 21.23
N MET A 30 26.45 7.16 21.33
CA MET A 30 27.39 6.28 20.62
C MET A 30 27.23 4.82 21.07
N SER A 31 27.10 4.57 22.37
CA SER A 31 26.88 3.22 22.91
C SER A 31 25.57 2.61 22.38
N VAL A 32 24.49 3.38 22.30
CA VAL A 32 23.21 2.90 21.77
C VAL A 32 23.25 2.65 20.27
N ILE A 33 23.90 3.55 19.53
CA ILE A 33 24.00 3.45 18.07
C ILE A 33 24.84 2.23 17.67
N ILE A 34 26.08 2.13 18.18
CA ILE A 34 27.05 1.10 17.75
C ILE A 34 26.83 -0.21 18.52
N GLY A 35 26.56 -0.12 19.81
CA GLY A 35 26.55 -1.28 20.74
C GLY A 35 25.19 -1.95 20.97
N ARG A 36 24.07 -1.42 20.42
CA ARG A 36 22.73 -1.97 20.75
C ARG A 36 21.73 -2.01 19.61
N ALA A 37 21.45 -0.86 18.96
CA ALA A 37 20.23 -0.70 18.17
C ALA A 37 20.38 -1.07 16.70
N LEU A 38 21.56 -0.84 16.11
CA LEU A 38 21.80 -1.00 14.69
C LEU A 38 22.55 -2.31 14.37
N PRO A 39 22.24 -2.96 13.22
CA PRO A 39 22.97 -4.13 12.75
C PRO A 39 24.30 -3.72 12.09
N ASP A 40 25.30 -4.62 12.12
CA ASP A 40 26.47 -4.50 11.26
C ASP A 40 26.12 -4.88 9.81
N ALA A 41 26.60 -4.11 8.84
CA ALA A 41 26.26 -4.31 7.44
C ALA A 41 26.84 -5.62 6.85
N ARG A 42 27.87 -6.20 7.46
CA ARG A 42 28.58 -7.40 7.01
C ARG A 42 27.85 -8.69 7.40
N ASP A 43 27.42 -8.85 8.66
CA ASP A 43 26.74 -10.05 9.16
C ASP A 43 25.24 -9.86 9.40
N GLY A 44 24.75 -8.63 9.33
CA GLY A 44 23.33 -8.30 9.52
C GLY A 44 22.81 -8.46 10.95
N LEU A 45 23.70 -8.56 11.93
CA LEU A 45 23.34 -8.85 13.31
C LEU A 45 23.56 -7.65 14.22
N LYS A 46 22.65 -7.47 15.18
CA LYS A 46 22.90 -6.62 16.32
C LYS A 46 23.82 -7.33 17.33
N PRO A 47 24.55 -6.60 18.19
CA PRO A 47 25.43 -7.23 19.17
C PRO A 47 24.77 -8.34 20.01
N VAL A 48 23.52 -8.15 20.46
CA VAL A 48 22.81 -9.19 21.24
C VAL A 48 22.58 -10.47 20.44
N HIS A 49 22.19 -10.37 19.16
CA HIS A 49 21.97 -11.53 18.30
C HIS A 49 23.28 -12.29 18.03
N ARG A 50 24.36 -11.55 17.74
CA ARG A 50 25.70 -12.10 17.54
C ARG A 50 26.19 -12.88 18.77
N ARG A 51 26.03 -12.32 19.96
CA ARG A 51 26.39 -12.94 21.24
C ARG A 51 25.57 -14.19 21.56
N ILE A 52 24.26 -14.18 21.23
CA ILE A 52 23.42 -15.37 21.40
C ILE A 52 23.89 -16.51 20.48
N LEU A 53 24.10 -16.24 19.17
CA LEU A 53 24.54 -17.26 18.23
C LEU A 53 25.95 -17.79 18.60
N TYR A 54 26.84 -16.91 19.00
CA TYR A 54 28.20 -17.30 19.42
C TYR A 54 28.16 -18.16 20.72
N ALA A 55 27.39 -17.79 21.71
CA ALA A 55 27.21 -18.61 22.92
C ALA A 55 26.59 -19.99 22.61
N MET A 56 25.61 -20.05 21.67
CA MET A 56 25.04 -21.33 21.22
C MET A 56 26.07 -22.18 20.50
N HIS A 57 26.96 -21.58 19.71
CA HIS A 57 28.09 -22.26 19.07
C HIS A 57 29.05 -22.85 20.09
N GLU A 58 29.48 -22.07 21.10
CA GLU A 58 30.36 -22.56 22.17
C GLU A 58 29.72 -23.68 23.00
N LEU A 59 28.40 -23.64 23.19
CA LEU A 59 27.65 -24.71 23.84
C LEU A 59 27.46 -25.95 22.94
N GLY A 60 27.93 -25.93 21.67
CA GLY A 60 27.79 -26.99 20.70
C GLY A 60 26.35 -27.27 20.28
N LEU A 61 25.44 -26.27 20.32
CA LEU A 61 24.00 -26.40 20.04
C LEU A 61 23.69 -26.35 18.55
N THR A 62 24.28 -27.26 17.78
CA THR A 62 24.00 -27.37 16.34
C THR A 62 22.59 -27.91 16.07
N SER A 63 22.12 -27.78 14.82
CA SER A 63 20.80 -28.26 14.37
C SER A 63 20.56 -29.76 14.54
N LYS A 64 21.61 -30.53 14.75
CA LYS A 64 21.57 -32.01 14.88
C LYS A 64 21.56 -32.52 16.33
N VAL A 65 21.83 -31.67 17.30
CA VAL A 65 21.87 -32.05 18.71
C VAL A 65 20.52 -31.82 19.41
N ALA A 66 20.35 -32.41 20.58
CA ALA A 66 19.15 -32.19 21.39
C ALA A 66 19.01 -30.72 21.84
N TYR A 67 17.78 -30.25 21.93
CA TYR A 67 17.46 -28.93 22.45
C TYR A 67 17.97 -28.74 23.88
N LYS A 68 18.26 -27.48 24.24
CA LYS A 68 18.62 -27.05 25.59
C LYS A 68 17.66 -26.01 26.07
N LYS A 69 17.41 -25.97 27.39
CA LYS A 69 16.58 -24.94 28.00
C LYS A 69 17.06 -23.55 27.63
N SER A 70 16.15 -22.69 27.16
CA SER A 70 16.46 -21.28 26.78
C SER A 70 17.12 -20.54 27.94
N ALA A 71 16.74 -20.83 29.19
CA ALA A 71 17.36 -20.26 30.38
C ALA A 71 18.87 -20.56 30.49
N ARG A 72 19.34 -21.70 29.97
CA ARG A 72 20.77 -22.04 29.92
C ARG A 72 21.50 -21.13 28.94
N ILE A 73 20.95 -20.97 27.75
CA ILE A 73 21.53 -20.11 26.71
C ILE A 73 21.59 -18.66 27.20
N VAL A 74 20.48 -18.14 27.70
CA VAL A 74 20.39 -16.78 28.24
C VAL A 74 21.39 -16.56 29.37
N GLY A 75 21.52 -17.52 30.29
CA GLY A 75 22.49 -17.43 31.40
C GLY A 75 23.94 -17.37 30.92
N ASP A 76 24.33 -18.18 29.92
CA ASP A 76 25.67 -18.12 29.35
C ASP A 76 25.95 -16.80 28.62
N VAL A 77 24.96 -16.25 27.88
CA VAL A 77 25.08 -14.97 27.19
C VAL A 77 25.30 -13.82 28.16
N ILE A 78 24.49 -13.76 29.23
CA ILE A 78 24.60 -12.68 30.23
C ILE A 78 25.90 -12.79 31.02
N GLY A 79 26.23 -14.01 31.44
CA GLY A 79 27.40 -14.21 32.28
C GLY A 79 28.72 -14.00 31.54
N LYS A 80 28.77 -14.19 30.22
CA LYS A 80 30.01 -14.15 29.45
C LYS A 80 30.17 -12.93 28.55
N TYR A 81 29.07 -12.43 27.94
CA TYR A 81 29.18 -11.50 26.83
C TYR A 81 28.28 -10.27 26.92
N HIS A 82 27.08 -10.35 27.54
CA HIS A 82 26.07 -9.30 27.44
C HIS A 82 25.53 -8.90 28.84
N PRO A 83 26.16 -7.90 29.51
CA PRO A 83 25.87 -7.54 30.89
C PRO A 83 24.58 -6.67 31.00
N HIS A 84 23.45 -7.18 30.48
CA HIS A 84 22.15 -6.54 30.49
C HIS A 84 21.07 -7.51 31.02
N GLY A 85 19.83 -7.01 31.16
CA GLY A 85 18.72 -7.84 31.66
C GLY A 85 18.43 -9.10 30.84
N ASP A 86 18.09 -10.18 31.54
CA ASP A 86 17.76 -11.48 30.96
C ASP A 86 16.58 -11.45 29.99
N THR A 87 15.57 -10.64 30.29
CA THR A 87 14.40 -10.45 29.42
C THR A 87 14.81 -9.97 28.03
N ALA A 88 15.72 -8.98 27.92
CA ALA A 88 16.14 -8.45 26.62
C ALA A 88 16.87 -9.53 25.76
N VAL A 89 17.69 -10.37 26.40
CA VAL A 89 18.38 -11.47 25.71
C VAL A 89 17.39 -12.55 25.31
N TYR A 90 16.44 -12.88 26.21
CA TYR A 90 15.41 -13.88 25.90
C TYR A 90 14.48 -13.43 24.79
N ASP A 91 14.01 -12.19 24.80
CA ASP A 91 13.16 -11.64 23.74
C ASP A 91 13.86 -11.61 22.38
N ALA A 92 15.18 -11.34 22.37
CA ALA A 92 15.97 -11.42 21.14
C ALA A 92 16.07 -12.86 20.62
N LEU A 93 16.30 -13.84 21.51
CA LEU A 93 16.32 -15.26 21.16
C LEU A 93 14.96 -15.73 20.66
N VAL A 94 13.87 -15.34 21.32
CA VAL A 94 12.49 -15.66 20.92
C VAL A 94 12.22 -15.14 19.52
N ARG A 95 12.57 -13.87 19.24
CA ARG A 95 12.34 -13.27 17.92
C ARG A 95 13.08 -14.01 16.79
N MET A 96 14.27 -14.53 17.04
CA MET A 96 15.03 -15.33 16.06
C MET A 96 14.42 -16.72 15.78
N ALA A 97 13.45 -17.16 16.60
CA ALA A 97 12.74 -18.43 16.43
C ALA A 97 11.30 -18.27 15.89
N GLN A 98 10.86 -17.04 15.60
CA GLN A 98 9.48 -16.79 15.13
C GLN A 98 9.45 -16.75 13.60
N ASP A 99 8.65 -17.63 12.99
CA ASP A 99 8.44 -17.75 11.54
C ASP A 99 7.70 -16.53 10.92
N PHE A 100 6.92 -15.82 11.73
CA PHE A 100 6.24 -14.57 11.35
C PHE A 100 7.12 -13.31 11.55
N SER A 101 8.28 -13.44 12.20
CA SER A 101 9.25 -12.36 12.42
C SER A 101 10.47 -12.44 11.52
N MET A 102 10.92 -13.68 11.19
CA MET A 102 12.11 -13.97 10.42
C MET A 102 11.73 -14.59 9.08
N ARG A 103 12.33 -14.12 7.99
CA ARG A 103 12.16 -14.75 6.67
C ARG A 103 12.88 -16.09 6.59
N LEU A 104 13.99 -16.18 7.32
CA LEU A 104 14.77 -17.38 7.53
C LEU A 104 15.18 -17.46 9.02
N GLU A 105 14.58 -18.36 9.76
CA GLU A 105 14.77 -18.49 11.20
C GLU A 105 16.23 -18.85 11.52
N LEU A 106 16.77 -18.25 12.59
CA LEU A 106 18.12 -18.50 13.08
C LEU A 106 18.14 -19.42 14.30
N VAL A 107 17.05 -19.50 15.01
CA VAL A 107 16.89 -20.36 16.18
C VAL A 107 15.76 -21.35 15.93
N ASP A 108 16.00 -22.62 16.19
CA ASP A 108 15.01 -23.68 16.20
C ASP A 108 14.50 -23.83 17.64
N GLY A 109 13.23 -23.40 17.84
CA GLY A 109 12.58 -23.35 19.13
C GLY A 109 11.62 -24.50 19.38
N GLN A 110 11.64 -25.07 20.60
CA GLN A 110 10.66 -26.06 21.08
C GLN A 110 9.88 -25.51 22.27
N GLY A 111 8.55 -25.46 22.13
CA GLY A 111 7.64 -24.87 23.11
C GLY A 111 6.87 -23.68 22.57
N ASN A 112 6.35 -22.84 23.47
CA ASN A 112 5.62 -21.63 23.06
C ASN A 112 6.59 -20.44 22.95
N PHE A 113 6.88 -20.01 21.72
CA PHE A 113 7.69 -18.81 21.37
C PHE A 113 6.84 -17.59 20.97
N GLY A 114 5.59 -17.54 21.45
CA GLY A 114 4.65 -16.47 21.09
C GLY A 114 3.85 -16.78 19.82
N SER A 115 2.94 -15.89 19.47
CA SER A 115 2.09 -16.01 18.29
C SER A 115 1.92 -14.68 17.56
N ILE A 116 1.39 -14.74 16.33
CA ILE A 116 1.02 -13.57 15.54
C ILE A 116 -0.13 -12.77 16.19
N ASP A 117 -0.83 -13.36 17.15
CA ASP A 117 -1.87 -12.71 17.97
C ASP A 117 -1.27 -11.80 19.07
N GLY A 118 0.06 -11.80 19.19
CA GLY A 118 0.78 -11.00 20.15
C GLY A 118 0.89 -11.66 21.53
N ASP A 119 0.61 -12.97 21.63
CA ASP A 119 0.88 -13.72 22.82
C ASP A 119 2.38 -13.74 23.13
N ASN A 120 2.73 -13.55 24.37
CA ASN A 120 4.11 -13.63 24.81
C ASN A 120 4.62 -15.08 24.79
N ALA A 121 5.93 -15.23 24.55
CA ALA A 121 6.57 -16.52 24.74
C ALA A 121 6.44 -17.00 26.18
N ALA A 122 6.38 -18.32 26.37
CA ALA A 122 6.45 -18.91 27.69
C ALA A 122 7.77 -18.54 28.38
N ALA A 123 7.80 -18.55 29.71
CA ALA A 123 9.03 -18.24 30.44
C ALA A 123 10.19 -19.17 30.00
N MET A 124 11.42 -18.64 29.93
CA MET A 124 12.63 -19.32 29.41
C MET A 124 12.97 -20.67 30.09
N ARG A 125 12.42 -20.94 31.26
CA ARG A 125 12.57 -22.24 31.94
C ARG A 125 11.72 -23.35 31.30
N TYR A 126 10.69 -23.00 30.51
CA TYR A 126 9.81 -23.96 29.84
C TYR A 126 10.19 -24.19 28.38
N THR A 127 10.73 -23.15 27.70
CA THR A 127 11.15 -23.23 26.30
C THR A 127 12.54 -23.85 26.15
N GLU A 128 12.76 -24.45 24.99
CA GLU A 128 14.05 -25.03 24.61
C GLU A 128 14.46 -24.55 23.22
N ALA A 129 15.75 -24.44 22.98
CA ALA A 129 16.26 -23.93 21.71
C ALA A 129 17.56 -24.60 21.28
N ARG A 130 17.83 -24.56 19.97
CA ARG A 130 19.10 -24.89 19.32
C ARG A 130 19.26 -24.05 18.06
N MET A 131 20.44 -24.07 17.44
CA MET A 131 20.66 -23.37 16.17
C MET A 131 19.94 -24.06 15.01
N THR A 132 19.52 -23.28 14.02
CA THR A 132 19.10 -23.76 12.71
C THR A 132 20.32 -24.01 11.82
N LYS A 133 20.11 -24.65 10.66
CA LYS A 133 21.16 -24.75 9.62
C LYS A 133 21.59 -23.37 9.12
N ALA A 134 20.72 -22.39 9.09
CA ALA A 134 21.03 -21.01 8.67
C ALA A 134 22.05 -20.36 9.61
N SER A 135 21.88 -20.54 10.92
CA SER A 135 22.85 -20.05 11.92
C SER A 135 24.19 -20.74 11.81
N GLU A 136 24.21 -22.03 11.48
CA GLU A 136 25.47 -22.76 11.24
C GLU A 136 26.23 -22.16 10.03
N GLU A 137 25.53 -21.73 8.96
CA GLU A 137 26.16 -21.07 7.82
C GLU A 137 26.66 -19.64 8.17
N ILE A 138 26.01 -18.95 9.13
CA ILE A 138 26.50 -17.66 9.63
C ILE A 138 27.79 -17.82 10.44
N LEU A 139 27.92 -18.92 11.20
CA LEU A 139 29.07 -19.22 12.08
C LEU A 139 30.16 -20.06 11.40
N ARG A 140 29.92 -20.51 10.17
CA ARG A 140 30.81 -21.42 9.47
C ARG A 140 32.21 -20.80 9.31
N ASP A 141 33.22 -21.62 9.58
CA ASP A 141 34.63 -21.24 9.54
C ASP A 141 35.08 -20.24 10.64
N ILE A 142 34.31 -20.03 11.70
CA ILE A 142 34.69 -19.13 12.82
C ILE A 142 36.00 -19.55 13.50
N ASP A 143 36.28 -20.85 13.55
CA ASP A 143 37.47 -21.45 14.19
C ASP A 143 38.72 -21.43 13.30
N LYS A 144 38.63 -20.80 12.10
CA LYS A 144 39.73 -20.77 11.12
C LYS A 144 40.36 -19.36 10.96
N ASP A 145 40.43 -18.61 12.02
CA ASP A 145 40.99 -17.23 12.05
C ASP A 145 40.42 -16.29 10.97
N THR A 146 39.14 -16.49 10.66
CA THR A 146 38.44 -15.74 9.59
C THR A 146 38.01 -14.33 9.99
N ILE A 147 37.88 -14.07 11.30
CA ILE A 147 37.39 -12.83 11.89
C ILE A 147 38.27 -12.42 13.07
N ASP A 148 38.11 -11.18 13.51
CA ASP A 148 38.79 -10.67 14.71
C ASP A 148 37.96 -10.90 15.96
N PHE A 149 38.63 -11.19 17.06
CA PHE A 149 38.04 -11.33 18.38
C PHE A 149 38.46 -10.16 19.25
N VAL A 150 37.47 -9.55 19.92
CA VAL A 150 37.65 -8.43 20.85
C VAL A 150 37.42 -8.91 22.30
N PRO A 151 37.97 -8.23 23.32
CA PRO A 151 37.66 -8.52 24.70
C PRO A 151 36.18 -8.36 24.97
N ASN A 152 35.61 -9.19 25.84
CA ASN A 152 34.26 -9.03 26.36
C ASN A 152 34.19 -7.86 27.37
N TYR A 153 33.04 -7.65 28.02
CA TYR A 153 32.79 -6.50 28.90
C TYR A 153 33.68 -6.43 30.16
N ASP A 154 34.29 -7.52 30.60
CA ASP A 154 35.15 -7.64 31.77
C ASP A 154 36.59 -8.04 31.47
N ASP A 155 36.99 -8.06 30.22
CA ASP A 155 38.29 -8.45 29.68
C ASP A 155 38.74 -9.89 30.02
N THR A 156 37.82 -10.76 30.52
CA THR A 156 38.15 -12.12 30.90
C THR A 156 38.07 -13.12 29.74
N LEU A 157 37.21 -12.84 28.76
CA LEU A 157 36.98 -13.67 27.57
C LEU A 157 37.07 -12.83 26.31
N LYS A 158 37.03 -13.50 25.17
CA LYS A 158 36.94 -12.85 23.85
C LYS A 158 35.61 -13.18 23.19
N GLU A 159 35.06 -12.21 22.49
CA GLU A 159 33.87 -12.33 21.64
C GLU A 159 34.19 -11.93 20.20
N PRO A 160 33.47 -12.46 19.20
CA PRO A 160 33.70 -12.05 17.79
C PRO A 160 33.21 -10.62 17.55
N ASP A 161 34.03 -9.80 16.87
CA ASP A 161 33.62 -8.46 16.45
C ASP A 161 32.47 -8.53 15.44
N ILE A 162 32.58 -9.46 14.49
CA ILE A 162 31.55 -9.83 13.49
C ILE A 162 31.54 -11.34 13.30
N LEU A 163 30.52 -11.88 12.60
CA LEU A 163 30.49 -13.30 12.21
C LEU A 163 30.90 -13.49 10.75
N PRO A 164 31.50 -14.67 10.41
CA PRO A 164 32.00 -14.94 9.05
C PRO A 164 30.93 -15.21 8.01
N SER A 165 29.71 -14.87 8.25
CA SER A 165 28.46 -15.16 7.58
C SER A 165 28.58 -15.51 6.09
N ARG A 166 28.22 -16.75 5.70
CA ARG A 166 28.02 -17.18 4.31
C ARG A 166 26.65 -16.74 3.79
N LEU A 167 25.73 -16.42 4.70
CA LEU A 167 24.35 -15.98 4.42
C LEU A 167 24.31 -14.45 4.36
N PRO A 168 23.71 -13.81 3.33
CA PRO A 168 23.50 -12.37 3.28
C PRO A 168 22.36 -11.95 4.22
N ASN A 169 22.55 -12.20 5.53
CA ASN A 169 21.52 -12.16 6.56
C ASN A 169 20.85 -10.77 6.67
N LEU A 170 21.60 -9.67 6.49
CA LEU A 170 21.03 -8.33 6.57
C LEU A 170 19.88 -8.12 5.56
N LEU A 171 20.05 -8.61 4.34
CA LEU A 171 19.05 -8.48 3.28
C LEU A 171 17.99 -9.58 3.37
N VAL A 172 18.36 -10.81 3.75
CA VAL A 172 17.42 -11.95 3.82
C VAL A 172 16.42 -11.76 4.96
N ASN A 173 16.88 -11.46 6.16
CA ASN A 173 16.03 -11.30 7.35
C ASN A 173 15.64 -9.85 7.63
N GLY A 174 16.35 -8.88 7.04
CA GLY A 174 16.16 -7.49 7.37
C GLY A 174 16.63 -7.14 8.77
N ALA A 175 16.37 -5.90 9.17
CA ALA A 175 16.61 -5.43 10.53
C ALA A 175 15.72 -4.24 10.85
N ASN A 176 15.26 -4.15 12.09
CA ASN A 176 14.51 -3.00 12.59
C ASN A 176 15.13 -2.54 13.92
N GLY A 177 15.34 -1.24 14.08
CA GLY A 177 15.95 -0.69 15.30
C GLY A 177 15.80 0.82 15.40
N ILE A 178 15.64 1.29 16.65
CA ILE A 178 15.55 2.71 16.97
C ILE A 178 16.75 3.06 17.84
N ALA A 179 17.60 3.96 17.36
CA ALA A 179 18.73 4.50 18.06
C ALA A 179 18.48 5.98 18.40
N VAL A 180 19.49 6.64 19.00
CA VAL A 180 19.40 8.07 19.28
C VAL A 180 19.59 8.87 17.97
N GLY A 181 18.58 9.65 17.61
CA GLY A 181 18.60 10.48 16.41
C GLY A 181 18.47 9.75 15.07
N MET A 182 18.39 8.41 15.06
CA MET A 182 18.29 7.61 13.82
C MET A 182 17.56 6.30 14.03
N ALA A 183 17.00 5.75 12.95
CA ALA A 183 16.32 4.46 12.95
C ALA A 183 16.70 3.67 11.71
N THR A 184 16.72 2.35 11.83
CA THR A 184 16.85 1.41 10.71
C THR A 184 15.57 0.62 10.53
N SER A 185 15.21 0.35 9.28
CA SER A 185 14.07 -0.48 8.90
C SER A 185 14.38 -1.12 7.55
N ILE A 186 15.18 -2.18 7.60
CA ILE A 186 15.61 -2.93 6.43
C ILE A 186 14.60 -4.07 6.25
N PRO A 187 13.88 -4.14 5.12
CA PRO A 187 12.92 -5.21 4.88
C PRO A 187 13.62 -6.54 4.59
N PRO A 188 12.98 -7.67 4.90
CA PRO A 188 13.45 -8.99 4.48
C PRO A 188 13.26 -9.18 2.96
N HIS A 189 14.09 -10.07 2.37
CA HIS A 189 14.05 -10.41 0.94
C HIS A 189 14.14 -11.90 0.72
N ARG A 190 13.72 -12.34 -0.45
CA ARG A 190 13.87 -13.72 -0.90
C ARG A 190 15.36 -14.02 -1.14
N ILE A 191 15.85 -15.10 -0.52
CA ILE A 191 17.28 -15.47 -0.58
C ILE A 191 17.76 -15.73 -2.01
N ASP A 192 16.95 -16.39 -2.84
CA ASP A 192 17.29 -16.66 -4.25
C ASP A 192 17.57 -15.38 -5.02
N GLU A 193 16.70 -14.36 -4.87
CA GLU A 193 16.84 -13.09 -5.56
C GLU A 193 18.11 -12.34 -5.15
N ILE A 194 18.44 -12.38 -3.85
CA ILE A 194 19.65 -11.75 -3.33
C ILE A 194 20.91 -12.46 -3.81
N ILE A 195 20.91 -13.80 -3.81
CA ILE A 195 22.08 -14.57 -4.27
C ILE A 195 22.29 -14.43 -5.78
N ASP A 196 21.22 -14.42 -6.59
CA ASP A 196 21.33 -14.17 -8.03
C ASP A 196 21.89 -12.79 -8.32
N ALA A 197 21.44 -11.76 -7.59
CA ALA A 197 22.01 -10.43 -7.68
C ALA A 197 23.48 -10.36 -7.24
N LEU A 198 23.86 -11.06 -6.16
CA LEU A 198 25.25 -11.18 -5.71
C LEU A 198 26.14 -11.85 -6.76
N ALA A 199 25.67 -12.94 -7.38
CA ALA A 199 26.39 -13.63 -8.45
C ALA A 199 26.57 -12.71 -9.67
N HIS A 200 25.54 -11.97 -10.06
CA HIS A 200 25.62 -11.00 -11.16
C HIS A 200 26.63 -9.87 -10.87
N VAL A 201 26.62 -9.28 -9.67
CA VAL A 201 27.56 -8.23 -9.27
C VAL A 201 28.99 -8.77 -9.21
N LEU A 202 29.18 -10.05 -8.81
CA LEU A 202 30.51 -10.70 -8.77
C LEU A 202 31.10 -10.86 -10.18
N GLU A 203 30.27 -11.21 -11.16
CA GLU A 203 30.65 -11.35 -12.56
C GLU A 203 30.78 -9.99 -13.27
N ASN A 204 29.98 -9.01 -12.89
CA ASN A 204 29.90 -7.68 -13.47
C ASN A 204 30.13 -6.61 -12.38
N PRO A 205 31.39 -6.29 -12.02
CA PRO A 205 31.68 -5.32 -10.96
C PRO A 205 31.12 -3.92 -11.20
N ASN A 206 30.88 -3.57 -12.46
CA ASN A 206 30.33 -2.27 -12.90
C ASN A 206 28.80 -2.30 -13.08
N ALA A 207 28.10 -3.39 -12.67
CA ALA A 207 26.65 -3.48 -12.76
C ALA A 207 25.96 -2.28 -12.14
N GLU A 208 24.92 -1.79 -12.80
CA GLU A 208 24.07 -0.69 -12.33
C GLU A 208 22.82 -1.21 -11.61
N LEU A 209 22.12 -0.30 -10.91
CA LEU A 209 20.94 -0.69 -10.12
C LEU A 209 19.83 -1.32 -10.97
N ASP A 210 19.63 -0.82 -12.19
CA ASP A 210 18.56 -1.31 -13.08
C ASP A 210 18.73 -2.79 -13.44
N GLU A 211 19.97 -3.25 -13.61
CA GLU A 211 20.30 -4.66 -13.81
C GLU A 211 19.99 -5.49 -12.56
N ILE A 212 20.26 -4.95 -11.37
CA ILE A 212 19.97 -5.62 -10.09
C ILE A 212 18.48 -5.77 -9.84
N LEU A 213 17.67 -4.80 -10.30
CA LEU A 213 16.20 -4.85 -10.19
C LEU A 213 15.57 -5.96 -11.06
N GLU A 214 16.30 -6.51 -12.02
CA GLU A 214 15.86 -7.70 -12.77
C GLU A 214 15.85 -8.95 -11.89
N PHE A 215 16.75 -9.04 -10.92
CA PHE A 215 16.85 -10.15 -9.97
C PHE A 215 16.06 -9.88 -8.69
N VAL A 216 16.28 -8.74 -8.04
CA VAL A 216 15.64 -8.36 -6.77
C VAL A 216 14.34 -7.60 -7.05
N LYS A 217 13.21 -8.32 -7.02
CA LYS A 217 11.89 -7.74 -7.32
C LYS A 217 11.39 -6.77 -6.24
N GLY A 218 11.78 -6.99 -4.98
CA GLY A 218 11.36 -6.21 -3.83
C GLY A 218 11.36 -6.99 -2.53
N PRO A 219 10.91 -6.38 -1.43
CA PRO A 219 10.76 -7.05 -0.14
C PRO A 219 9.93 -8.34 -0.21
N ASP A 220 10.24 -9.29 0.66
CA ASP A 220 9.52 -10.55 0.78
C ASP A 220 9.27 -10.85 2.27
N PHE A 221 8.13 -10.40 2.76
CA PHE A 221 7.79 -10.47 4.18
C PHE A 221 7.42 -11.88 4.63
N PRO A 222 7.80 -12.31 5.86
CA PRO A 222 7.45 -13.62 6.41
C PRO A 222 5.95 -13.90 6.41
N THR A 223 5.14 -12.89 6.68
CA THR A 223 3.67 -12.95 6.76
C THR A 223 2.97 -12.81 5.41
N GLY A 224 3.70 -12.72 4.30
CA GLY A 224 3.13 -12.53 2.96
C GLY A 224 2.58 -11.13 2.73
N GLY A 225 1.33 -11.03 2.30
CA GLY A 225 0.65 -9.78 1.94
C GLY A 225 0.98 -9.29 0.53
N ILE A 226 0.44 -8.12 0.19
CA ILE A 226 0.55 -7.52 -1.15
C ILE A 226 1.22 -6.14 -1.03
N ILE A 227 2.33 -5.94 -1.75
CA ILE A 227 2.93 -4.61 -1.90
C ILE A 227 2.30 -3.92 -3.11
N TYR A 228 1.79 -2.71 -2.90
CA TYR A 228 1.19 -1.87 -3.93
C TYR A 228 2.15 -0.80 -4.43
N GLY A 229 2.50 -0.89 -5.72
CA GLY A 229 3.38 0.05 -6.41
C GLY A 229 4.87 -0.24 -6.23
N LYS A 230 5.64 -0.21 -7.33
CA LYS A 230 7.10 -0.44 -7.36
C LYS A 230 7.91 0.82 -7.08
N ALA A 231 7.33 2.01 -7.23
CA ALA A 231 8.07 3.28 -7.13
C ALA A 231 8.81 3.45 -5.80
N GLY A 232 8.15 3.12 -4.68
CA GLY A 232 8.76 3.21 -3.35
C GLY A 232 9.88 2.18 -3.11
N ILE A 233 9.83 1.03 -3.78
CA ILE A 233 10.91 0.02 -3.77
C ILE A 233 12.12 0.55 -4.51
N ILE A 234 11.93 1.05 -5.74
CA ILE A 234 13.01 1.59 -6.59
C ILE A 234 13.68 2.79 -5.89
N GLU A 235 12.88 3.70 -5.31
CA GLU A 235 13.39 4.83 -4.55
C GLU A 235 14.25 4.37 -3.36
N ALA A 236 13.75 3.37 -2.59
CA ALA A 236 14.47 2.81 -1.45
C ALA A 236 15.81 2.20 -1.85
N TYR A 237 15.84 1.43 -2.93
CA TYR A 237 17.05 0.76 -3.39
C TYR A 237 18.07 1.73 -3.99
N LYS A 238 17.61 2.83 -4.58
CA LYS A 238 18.45 3.89 -5.16
C LYS A 238 19.03 4.85 -4.11
N THR A 239 18.24 5.19 -3.09
CA THR A 239 18.60 6.26 -2.13
C THR A 239 18.84 5.76 -0.71
N GLY A 240 18.53 4.51 -0.43
CA GLY A 240 18.51 3.93 0.92
C GLY A 240 17.27 4.30 1.74
N ARG A 241 16.32 5.07 1.16
CA ARG A 241 15.07 5.45 1.82
C ARG A 241 13.89 5.36 0.86
N GLY A 242 12.77 4.83 1.34
CA GLY A 242 11.53 4.75 0.55
C GLY A 242 10.35 4.32 1.42
N ARG A 243 9.16 4.28 0.81
CA ARG A 243 7.94 3.86 1.49
C ARG A 243 7.15 2.95 0.57
N VAL A 244 6.69 1.83 1.11
CA VAL A 244 5.81 0.90 0.40
C VAL A 244 4.53 0.69 1.18
N LYS A 245 3.41 0.60 0.49
CA LYS A 245 2.15 0.21 1.09
C LYS A 245 2.00 -1.29 1.01
N VAL A 246 1.66 -1.89 2.14
CA VAL A 246 1.46 -3.33 2.28
C VAL A 246 0.03 -3.57 2.72
N ARG A 247 -0.71 -4.35 1.93
CA ARG A 247 -2.08 -4.76 2.22
C ARG A 247 -2.14 -6.23 2.62
N ALA A 248 -3.11 -6.52 3.45
CA ALA A 248 -3.54 -7.88 3.71
C ALA A 248 -4.02 -8.55 2.42
N LYS A 249 -3.73 -9.83 2.26
CA LYS A 249 -4.29 -10.65 1.17
C LYS A 249 -5.63 -11.19 1.60
N VAL A 250 -6.62 -10.98 0.76
CA VAL A 250 -7.99 -11.41 1.02
C VAL A 250 -8.59 -12.06 -0.22
N HIS A 251 -9.55 -12.96 0.00
CA HIS A 251 -10.44 -13.42 -1.05
C HIS A 251 -11.90 -13.32 -0.60
N VAL A 252 -12.82 -13.31 -1.56
CA VAL A 252 -14.25 -13.21 -1.29
C VAL A 252 -14.93 -14.53 -1.64
N GLU A 253 -15.52 -15.16 -0.63
CA GLU A 253 -16.35 -16.35 -0.79
C GLU A 253 -17.82 -15.93 -1.00
N LYS A 254 -18.46 -16.43 -2.07
CA LYS A 254 -19.87 -16.16 -2.35
C LYS A 254 -20.73 -17.36 -2.01
N THR A 255 -21.64 -17.18 -1.06
CA THR A 255 -22.69 -18.15 -0.72
C THR A 255 -24.01 -17.70 -1.35
N LYS A 256 -25.01 -18.57 -1.47
CA LYS A 256 -26.31 -18.26 -2.13
C LYS A 256 -26.98 -16.96 -1.68
N ASN A 257 -26.68 -16.48 -0.47
CA ASN A 257 -27.37 -15.31 0.14
C ASN A 257 -26.42 -14.31 0.83
N LYS A 258 -25.09 -14.52 0.84
CA LYS A 258 -24.14 -13.67 1.58
C LYS A 258 -22.76 -13.71 0.90
N GLU A 259 -22.05 -12.63 0.96
CA GLU A 259 -20.61 -12.56 0.67
C GLU A 259 -19.84 -12.61 2.00
N ILE A 260 -18.66 -13.23 1.95
CA ILE A 260 -17.76 -13.40 3.09
C ILE A 260 -16.39 -12.95 2.64
N ILE A 261 -15.79 -12.01 3.34
CA ILE A 261 -14.39 -11.61 3.12
C ILE A 261 -13.53 -12.49 4.04
N VAL A 262 -12.58 -13.21 3.46
CA VAL A 262 -11.63 -14.05 4.18
C VAL A 262 -10.24 -13.42 4.06
N LEU A 263 -9.59 -13.21 5.19
CA LEU A 263 -8.23 -12.68 5.28
C LEU A 263 -7.26 -13.86 5.41
N ASP A 264 -6.37 -14.02 4.43
CA ASP A 264 -5.42 -15.13 4.34
C ASP A 264 -4.01 -14.74 4.82
N GLU A 265 -3.58 -13.49 4.54
CA GLU A 265 -2.25 -13.01 4.89
C GLU A 265 -2.34 -11.57 5.43
N MET A 266 -1.47 -11.22 6.35
CA MET A 266 -1.46 -9.93 7.04
C MET A 266 -0.24 -9.09 6.69
N PRO A 267 -0.32 -7.75 6.74
CA PRO A 267 0.86 -6.91 6.63
C PRO A 267 1.89 -7.25 7.72
N PHE A 268 3.15 -7.19 7.35
CA PHE A 268 4.27 -7.50 8.24
C PHE A 268 4.25 -6.63 9.51
N GLN A 269 4.54 -7.24 10.66
CA GLN A 269 4.53 -6.61 11.99
C GLN A 269 3.14 -6.14 12.46
N THR A 270 2.07 -6.70 11.92
CA THR A 270 0.69 -6.45 12.39
C THR A 270 0.28 -7.53 13.39
N ASN A 271 -0.45 -7.15 14.42
CA ASN A 271 -1.01 -8.06 15.41
C ASN A 271 -2.43 -8.46 15.00
N LYS A 272 -2.68 -9.77 14.82
CA LYS A 272 -3.96 -10.31 14.33
C LYS A 272 -5.11 -10.06 15.31
N ALA A 273 -4.93 -10.34 16.59
CA ALA A 273 -5.98 -10.15 17.59
C ALA A 273 -6.41 -8.68 17.71
N LYS A 274 -5.44 -7.74 17.70
CA LYS A 274 -5.74 -6.30 17.68
C LYS A 274 -6.46 -5.85 16.42
N LEU A 275 -6.16 -6.44 15.27
CA LEU A 275 -6.88 -6.14 14.03
C LEU A 275 -8.34 -6.59 14.13
N VAL A 276 -8.60 -7.81 14.61
CA VAL A 276 -9.97 -8.34 14.80
C VAL A 276 -10.74 -7.48 15.80
N GLU A 277 -10.13 -7.06 16.90
CA GLU A 277 -10.71 -6.14 17.89
C GLU A 277 -11.04 -4.79 17.23
N GLN A 278 -10.10 -4.19 16.50
CA GLN A 278 -10.29 -2.92 15.79
C GLN A 278 -11.45 -2.97 14.81
N ILE A 279 -11.57 -4.05 14.02
CA ILE A 279 -12.71 -4.23 13.10
C ILE A 279 -14.02 -4.31 13.89
N SER A 280 -14.06 -5.08 14.97
CA SER A 280 -15.25 -5.24 15.82
C SER A 280 -15.69 -3.91 16.45
N ASP A 281 -14.73 -3.08 16.88
CA ASP A 281 -15.01 -1.75 17.44
C ASP A 281 -15.57 -0.80 16.40
N LEU A 282 -15.00 -0.75 15.18
CA LEU A 282 -15.50 0.08 14.07
C LEU A 282 -16.93 -0.31 13.65
N VAL A 283 -17.27 -1.59 13.71
CA VAL A 283 -18.64 -2.08 13.45
C VAL A 283 -19.59 -1.64 14.57
N ARG A 284 -19.18 -1.77 15.85
CA ARG A 284 -19.96 -1.36 17.01
C ARG A 284 -20.22 0.14 17.02
N GLU A 285 -19.24 0.94 16.64
CA GLU A 285 -19.32 2.40 16.51
C GLU A 285 -20.03 2.89 15.25
N LYS A 286 -20.45 1.97 14.38
CA LYS A 286 -21.09 2.24 13.08
C LYS A 286 -20.22 3.09 12.13
N GLN A 287 -18.91 2.98 12.24
CA GLN A 287 -17.97 3.58 11.29
C GLN A 287 -17.82 2.72 10.03
N ILE A 288 -18.02 1.40 10.15
CA ILE A 288 -18.14 0.46 9.03
C ILE A 288 -19.52 -0.21 9.13
N GLU A 289 -20.31 0.00 8.11
CA GLU A 289 -21.61 -0.69 7.97
C GLU A 289 -21.44 -1.90 7.02
N GLY A 290 -22.42 -2.80 7.03
CA GLY A 290 -22.42 -3.95 6.12
C GLY A 290 -21.79 -5.23 6.68
N ILE A 291 -21.09 -5.20 7.81
CA ILE A 291 -20.54 -6.39 8.48
C ILE A 291 -21.59 -6.95 9.45
N SER A 292 -21.78 -8.28 9.44
CA SER A 292 -22.68 -8.99 10.37
C SER A 292 -21.91 -9.66 11.50
N GLU A 293 -20.76 -10.27 11.22
CA GLU A 293 -19.96 -11.00 12.21
C GLU A 293 -18.48 -11.02 11.77
N VAL A 294 -17.57 -11.05 12.76
CA VAL A 294 -16.13 -11.24 12.54
C VAL A 294 -15.69 -12.42 13.42
N ARG A 295 -15.03 -13.40 12.80
CA ARG A 295 -14.52 -14.60 13.50
C ARG A 295 -13.08 -14.86 13.11
N ASP A 296 -12.30 -15.35 14.06
CA ASP A 296 -10.97 -15.89 13.81
C ASP A 296 -11.05 -17.42 13.74
N GLU A 297 -10.80 -17.97 12.58
CA GLU A 297 -10.80 -19.41 12.29
C GLU A 297 -9.38 -19.91 11.98
N SER A 298 -8.35 -19.11 12.32
CA SER A 298 -6.94 -19.46 12.07
C SER A 298 -6.54 -20.73 12.83
N ASP A 299 -5.78 -21.58 12.16
CA ASP A 299 -5.28 -22.82 12.71
C ASP A 299 -3.81 -23.08 12.33
N ARG A 300 -3.36 -24.34 12.37
CA ARG A 300 -1.98 -24.72 12.00
C ARG A 300 -1.69 -24.62 10.50
N GLU A 301 -2.71 -24.54 9.65
CA GLU A 301 -2.57 -24.44 8.20
C GLU A 301 -2.36 -22.98 7.77
N GLY A 302 -2.80 -22.00 8.60
CA GLY A 302 -2.58 -20.60 8.31
C GLY A 302 -3.56 -19.65 8.98
N ILE A 303 -3.47 -18.39 8.58
CA ILE A 303 -4.37 -17.32 9.00
C ILE A 303 -5.68 -17.46 8.22
N ARG A 304 -6.81 -17.43 8.95
CA ARG A 304 -8.15 -17.36 8.39
C ARG A 304 -9.04 -16.50 9.27
N VAL A 305 -9.09 -15.21 9.00
CA VAL A 305 -10.04 -14.30 9.65
C VAL A 305 -11.22 -14.09 8.72
N VAL A 306 -12.40 -14.46 9.20
CA VAL A 306 -13.67 -14.48 8.44
C VAL A 306 -14.51 -13.27 8.81
N ILE A 307 -14.87 -12.45 7.82
CA ILE A 307 -15.71 -11.27 7.96
C ILE A 307 -16.99 -11.51 7.16
N GLU A 308 -18.09 -11.88 7.84
CA GLU A 308 -19.39 -12.08 7.21
C GLU A 308 -20.10 -10.76 6.93
N LEU A 309 -20.61 -10.61 5.71
CA LEU A 309 -21.35 -9.42 5.30
C LEU A 309 -22.87 -9.59 5.47
N LYS A 310 -23.57 -8.48 5.62
CA LYS A 310 -25.04 -8.43 5.53
C LYS A 310 -25.47 -8.62 4.07
N ARG A 311 -26.72 -9.04 3.86
CA ARG A 311 -27.25 -9.39 2.52
C ARG A 311 -27.08 -8.29 1.46
N ASP A 312 -27.22 -7.04 1.86
CA ASP A 312 -27.22 -5.88 0.95
C ASP A 312 -25.87 -5.14 0.93
N ALA A 313 -24.84 -5.70 1.54
CA ALA A 313 -23.53 -5.10 1.61
C ALA A 313 -22.67 -5.54 0.42
N MET A 314 -22.00 -4.59 -0.20
CA MET A 314 -21.01 -4.83 -1.26
C MET A 314 -19.63 -5.09 -0.63
N SER A 315 -19.05 -6.26 -0.91
CA SER A 315 -17.74 -6.65 -0.35
C SER A 315 -16.64 -5.65 -0.69
N GLU A 316 -16.64 -5.10 -1.89
CA GLU A 316 -15.65 -4.14 -2.38
C GLU A 316 -15.63 -2.85 -1.54
N ILE A 317 -16.79 -2.30 -1.22
CA ILE A 317 -16.93 -1.09 -0.39
C ILE A 317 -16.50 -1.33 1.04
N VAL A 318 -16.95 -2.46 1.62
CA VAL A 318 -16.56 -2.84 2.99
C VAL A 318 -15.05 -3.06 3.06
N LEU A 319 -14.47 -3.72 2.06
CA LEU A 319 -13.02 -3.96 1.98
C LEU A 319 -12.21 -2.65 1.89
N ASN A 320 -12.68 -1.69 1.09
CA ASN A 320 -12.06 -0.38 0.99
C ASN A 320 -12.10 0.38 2.32
N HIS A 321 -13.20 0.31 3.06
CA HIS A 321 -13.28 0.87 4.41
C HIS A 321 -12.32 0.18 5.38
N LEU A 322 -12.22 -1.16 5.32
CA LEU A 322 -11.29 -1.93 6.14
C LEU A 322 -9.83 -1.52 5.87
N TYR A 323 -9.42 -1.40 4.60
CA TYR A 323 -8.07 -0.93 4.25
C TYR A 323 -7.80 0.50 4.74
N LYS A 324 -8.78 1.39 4.68
CA LYS A 324 -8.59 2.79 5.08
C LYS A 324 -8.60 3.01 6.58
N LEU A 325 -9.37 2.24 7.33
CA LEU A 325 -9.64 2.48 8.76
C LEU A 325 -8.91 1.49 9.68
N THR A 326 -8.30 0.44 9.13
CA THR A 326 -7.64 -0.60 9.94
C THR A 326 -6.21 -0.86 9.48
N THR A 327 -5.48 -1.69 10.25
CA THR A 327 -4.14 -2.14 9.90
C THR A 327 -4.11 -3.20 8.80
N MET A 328 -5.22 -3.46 8.08
CA MET A 328 -5.23 -4.26 6.85
C MET A 328 -4.45 -3.58 5.72
N GLU A 329 -4.27 -2.27 5.73
CA GLU A 329 -3.28 -1.55 4.92
C GLU A 329 -2.33 -0.80 5.85
N THR A 330 -1.02 -1.03 5.71
CA THR A 330 0.02 -0.34 6.47
C THR A 330 1.07 0.25 5.52
N THR A 331 1.77 1.28 5.99
CA THR A 331 2.92 1.83 5.27
C THR A 331 4.21 1.34 5.94
N PHE A 332 5.00 0.54 5.21
CA PHE A 332 6.32 0.14 5.64
C PHE A 332 7.36 1.16 5.12
N SER A 333 8.03 1.83 6.06
CA SER A 333 9.11 2.78 5.73
C SER A 333 10.42 2.02 5.63
N ILE A 334 11.05 2.04 4.45
CA ILE A 334 12.36 1.41 4.21
C ILE A 334 13.46 2.41 4.53
N ILE A 335 14.39 2.01 5.41
CA ILE A 335 15.59 2.78 5.75
C ILE A 335 16.75 1.80 5.86
N LEU A 336 17.64 1.80 4.86
CA LEU A 336 18.77 0.88 4.76
C LEU A 336 19.98 1.43 5.55
N LEU A 337 19.78 1.67 6.85
CA LEU A 337 20.79 2.16 7.77
C LEU A 337 21.46 0.99 8.49
N ALA A 338 22.78 0.88 8.42
CA ALA A 338 23.56 -0.14 9.12
C ALA A 338 24.92 0.42 9.58
N ILE A 339 25.62 -0.30 10.46
CA ILE A 339 26.97 0.04 10.91
C ILE A 339 27.99 -0.59 9.96
N TYR A 340 28.98 0.19 9.55
CA TYR A 340 30.17 -0.28 8.86
C TYR A 340 31.39 0.45 9.39
N ASN A 341 32.42 -0.28 9.80
CA ASN A 341 33.63 0.25 10.42
C ASN A 341 33.36 1.19 11.61
N LYS A 342 32.38 0.81 12.45
CA LYS A 342 31.91 1.57 13.63
C LYS A 342 31.24 2.92 13.32
N GLU A 343 30.83 3.12 12.07
CA GLU A 343 30.10 4.33 11.64
C GLU A 343 28.72 3.95 11.10
N PRO A 344 27.63 4.65 11.49
CA PRO A 344 26.32 4.45 10.91
C PRO A 344 26.24 5.09 9.52
N LYS A 345 25.81 4.32 8.53
CA LYS A 345 25.66 4.79 7.14
C LYS A 345 24.34 4.30 6.54
N ILE A 346 23.68 5.15 5.75
CA ILE A 346 22.57 4.76 4.88
C ILE A 346 23.16 4.26 3.58
N PHE A 347 22.80 3.05 3.20
CA PHE A 347 23.32 2.36 2.03
C PHE A 347 22.25 2.30 0.92
N THR A 348 22.70 2.23 -0.31
CA THR A 348 21.90 1.74 -1.44
C THR A 348 21.92 0.21 -1.46
N LEU A 349 20.99 -0.43 -2.18
CA LEU A 349 20.99 -1.89 -2.32
C LEU A 349 22.31 -2.38 -2.93
N LEU A 350 22.77 -1.73 -3.98
CA LEU A 350 24.01 -2.11 -4.68
C LEU A 350 25.25 -2.00 -3.77
N GLU A 351 25.31 -0.96 -2.92
CA GLU A 351 26.40 -0.84 -1.94
C GLU A 351 26.38 -1.99 -0.93
N LEU A 352 25.21 -2.41 -0.44
CA LEU A 352 25.08 -3.55 0.49
C LEU A 352 25.53 -4.87 -0.17
N LEU A 353 25.16 -5.10 -1.42
CA LEU A 353 25.58 -6.29 -2.17
C LEU A 353 27.11 -6.32 -2.35
N ARG A 354 27.72 -5.22 -2.78
CA ARG A 354 29.17 -5.08 -2.92
C ARG A 354 29.91 -5.25 -1.59
N LEU A 355 29.36 -4.69 -0.51
CA LEU A 355 29.95 -4.81 0.82
C LEU A 355 29.93 -6.26 1.31
N PHE A 356 28.83 -6.98 1.12
CA PHE A 356 28.74 -8.40 1.47
C PHE A 356 29.73 -9.25 0.66
N LEU A 357 29.87 -9.01 -0.65
CA LEU A 357 30.87 -9.72 -1.48
C LEU A 357 32.30 -9.45 -1.00
N ASN A 358 32.62 -8.21 -0.65
CA ASN A 358 33.95 -7.86 -0.12
C ASN A 358 34.18 -8.55 1.23
N HIS A 359 33.19 -8.63 2.09
CA HIS A 359 33.27 -9.38 3.33
C HIS A 359 33.54 -10.87 3.05
N ARG A 360 32.80 -11.50 2.13
CA ARG A 360 33.01 -12.90 1.76
C ARG A 360 34.41 -13.15 1.20
N LYS A 361 34.91 -12.31 0.30
CA LYS A 361 36.28 -12.39 -0.22
C LYS A 361 37.30 -12.38 0.93
N THR A 362 37.14 -11.46 1.89
CA THR A 362 38.05 -11.35 3.05
C THR A 362 38.01 -12.62 3.91
N ILE A 363 36.83 -13.17 4.18
CA ILE A 363 36.67 -14.40 4.95
C ILE A 363 37.34 -15.60 4.25
N ILE A 364 37.15 -15.73 2.94
CA ILE A 364 37.75 -16.84 2.16
C ILE A 364 39.27 -16.71 2.12
N ILE A 365 39.80 -15.49 1.93
CA ILE A 365 41.26 -15.26 1.95
C ILE A 365 41.83 -15.64 3.31
N ARG A 366 41.27 -15.20 4.43
CA ARG A 366 41.73 -15.53 5.78
C ARG A 366 41.64 -17.03 6.05
N ARG A 367 40.51 -17.67 5.71
CA ARG A 367 40.34 -19.11 5.79
C ARG A 367 41.43 -19.86 4.98
N THR A 368 41.64 -19.43 3.75
CA THR A 368 42.60 -20.07 2.85
C THR A 368 44.04 -19.96 3.39
N ILE A 369 44.39 -18.80 3.97
CA ILE A 369 45.71 -18.64 4.64
C ILE A 369 45.83 -19.60 5.81
N PHE A 370 44.82 -19.67 6.69
CA PHE A 370 44.82 -20.59 7.85
C PHE A 370 44.95 -22.04 7.41
N GLU A 371 44.16 -22.47 6.43
CA GLU A 371 44.21 -23.84 5.89
C GLU A 371 45.54 -24.15 5.21
N LEU A 372 46.11 -23.18 4.48
CA LEU A 372 47.42 -23.29 3.82
C LEU A 372 48.54 -23.47 4.86
N GLU A 373 48.54 -22.67 5.92
CA GLU A 373 49.55 -22.80 6.99
C GLU A 373 49.44 -24.13 7.68
N LYS A 374 48.24 -24.60 7.99
CA LYS A 374 47.98 -25.91 8.59
C LYS A 374 48.39 -27.07 7.66
N ALA A 375 48.07 -26.94 6.35
CA ALA A 375 48.44 -27.94 5.36
C ALA A 375 49.98 -28.00 5.18
N LYS A 376 50.67 -26.85 5.10
CA LYS A 376 52.12 -26.77 5.03
C LYS A 376 52.80 -27.35 6.27
N ALA A 377 52.30 -27.04 7.47
CA ALA A 377 52.85 -27.58 8.72
C ALA A 377 52.70 -29.12 8.77
N ARG A 378 51.57 -29.64 8.28
CA ARG A 378 51.34 -31.10 8.24
C ARG A 378 52.19 -31.76 7.16
N ALA A 379 52.26 -31.20 5.97
CA ALA A 379 53.12 -31.69 4.87
C ALA A 379 54.57 -31.73 5.28
N HIS A 380 55.06 -30.70 6.01
CA HIS A 380 56.43 -30.65 6.52
C HIS A 380 56.73 -31.82 7.48
N ILE A 381 55.78 -32.18 8.37
CA ILE A 381 55.96 -33.35 9.25
C ILE A 381 55.97 -34.64 8.43
N LEU A 382 55.07 -34.82 7.45
CA LEU A 382 54.98 -36.02 6.63
C LEU A 382 56.23 -36.21 5.75
N GLU A 383 56.78 -35.12 5.23
CA GLU A 383 58.08 -35.14 4.51
C GLU A 383 59.16 -35.70 5.40
N GLY A 384 59.29 -35.26 6.66
CA GLY A 384 60.21 -35.83 7.64
C GLY A 384 59.97 -37.31 7.89
N TYR A 385 58.71 -37.74 7.94
CA TYR A 385 58.36 -39.17 8.08
C TYR A 385 58.75 -39.98 6.85
N LEU A 386 58.58 -39.47 5.64
CA LEU A 386 59.05 -40.15 4.40
C LEU A 386 60.57 -40.32 4.38
N ILE A 387 61.31 -39.25 4.73
CA ILE A 387 62.81 -39.35 4.85
C ILE A 387 63.21 -40.41 5.90
N ALA A 388 62.46 -40.45 7.04
CA ALA A 388 62.70 -41.39 8.09
C ALA A 388 62.42 -42.87 7.66
N LEU A 389 61.39 -43.06 6.89
CA LEU A 389 60.96 -44.39 6.40
C LEU A 389 61.88 -44.89 5.29
N ASP A 390 62.43 -44.00 4.48
CA ASP A 390 63.47 -44.36 3.45
C ASP A 390 64.80 -44.73 4.05
N ASN A 391 65.14 -44.24 5.28
CA ASN A 391 66.37 -44.46 6.00
C ASN A 391 66.17 -45.18 7.36
N ILE A 392 65.20 -46.07 7.47
CA ILE A 392 64.62 -46.51 8.73
C ILE A 392 65.67 -47.24 9.59
N ASP A 393 66.49 -48.12 9.00
CA ASP A 393 67.47 -48.88 9.72
C ASP A 393 68.54 -47.97 10.33
N GLU A 394 68.98 -46.99 9.64
CA GLU A 394 69.95 -46.00 10.09
C GLU A 394 69.46 -45.12 11.18
N ILE A 395 68.22 -44.60 11.04
CA ILE A 395 67.53 -43.77 12.03
C ILE A 395 67.25 -44.55 13.34
N VAL A 396 66.83 -45.79 13.24
CA VAL A 396 66.62 -46.68 14.42
C VAL A 396 67.93 -46.91 15.16
N GLN A 397 69.02 -47.14 14.41
CA GLN A 397 70.38 -47.37 15.00
C GLN A 397 70.84 -46.06 15.68
N LEU A 398 70.76 -44.94 15.02
CA LEU A 398 71.10 -43.64 15.55
C LEU A 398 70.30 -43.28 16.85
N ILE A 399 69.02 -43.55 16.89
CA ILE A 399 68.20 -43.35 18.09
C ILE A 399 68.63 -44.24 19.22
N LYS A 400 68.93 -45.54 18.95
CA LYS A 400 69.36 -46.52 19.96
C LYS A 400 70.72 -46.23 20.55
N THR A 401 71.65 -45.63 19.77
CA THR A 401 73.02 -45.35 20.19
C THR A 401 73.18 -43.93 20.82
N SER A 402 72.14 -43.09 20.71
CA SER A 402 72.14 -41.76 21.28
C SER A 402 71.95 -41.76 22.82
N PRO A 403 72.75 -40.98 23.56
CA PRO A 403 72.71 -40.97 25.03
C PRO A 403 71.45 -40.28 25.64
N SER A 404 70.74 -39.49 24.87
CA SER A 404 69.53 -38.77 25.31
C SER A 404 68.62 -38.42 24.12
N PRO A 405 67.29 -38.21 24.36
CA PRO A 405 66.42 -37.75 23.28
C PRO A 405 66.83 -36.44 22.59
N GLU A 406 67.42 -35.54 23.35
CA GLU A 406 67.99 -34.29 22.80
C GLU A 406 69.19 -34.51 21.91
N ALA A 407 70.11 -35.44 22.32
CA ALA A 407 71.23 -35.81 21.46
C ALA A 407 70.75 -36.53 20.18
N ALA A 408 69.77 -37.42 20.25
CA ALA A 408 69.15 -38.05 19.12
C ALA A 408 68.50 -37.04 18.17
N LYS A 409 67.76 -36.05 18.69
CA LYS A 409 67.18 -34.99 17.92
C LYS A 409 68.23 -34.22 17.11
N ASN A 410 69.29 -33.77 17.76
CA ASN A 410 70.39 -33.00 17.11
C ASN A 410 71.15 -33.84 16.05
N ALA A 411 71.40 -35.14 16.33
CA ALA A 411 72.01 -36.01 15.36
C ALA A 411 71.12 -36.30 14.14
N LEU A 412 69.82 -36.43 14.31
CA LEU A 412 68.86 -36.53 13.21
C LEU A 412 68.82 -35.23 12.34
N MET A 413 68.85 -34.06 12.98
CA MET A 413 68.91 -32.78 12.27
C MET A 413 70.19 -32.64 11.43
N GLU A 414 71.35 -32.92 12.00
CA GLU A 414 72.62 -32.81 11.35
C GLU A 414 72.82 -33.82 10.19
N ARG A 415 72.41 -35.07 10.39
CA ARG A 415 72.70 -36.18 9.44
C ARG A 415 71.72 -36.23 8.27
N PHE A 416 70.47 -35.96 8.49
CA PHE A 416 69.39 -36.05 7.48
C PHE A 416 68.84 -34.67 7.05
N SER A 417 69.45 -33.56 7.51
CA SER A 417 69.04 -32.19 7.22
C SER A 417 67.55 -31.91 7.61
N LEU A 418 67.08 -32.56 8.69
CA LEU A 418 65.77 -32.43 9.19
C LEU A 418 65.57 -31.16 10.06
N SER A 419 64.40 -30.58 10.05
CA SER A 419 64.05 -29.50 10.98
C SER A 419 63.89 -30.06 12.42
N GLU A 420 63.91 -29.16 13.40
CA GLU A 420 63.64 -29.54 14.79
C GLU A 420 62.26 -30.18 14.96
N ILE A 421 61.24 -29.61 14.23
CA ILE A 421 59.86 -30.11 14.26
C ILE A 421 59.78 -31.52 13.67
N GLN A 422 60.44 -31.73 12.51
CA GLN A 422 60.50 -33.07 11.88
C GLN A 422 61.21 -34.08 12.77
N SER A 423 62.36 -33.73 13.36
CA SER A 423 63.14 -34.60 14.25
C SER A 423 62.35 -34.98 15.51
N LYS A 424 61.65 -34.04 16.14
CA LYS A 424 60.73 -34.29 17.26
C LYS A 424 59.62 -35.25 16.89
N ALA A 425 58.95 -34.98 15.74
CA ALA A 425 57.88 -35.85 15.26
C ALA A 425 58.32 -37.27 14.96
N ILE A 426 59.56 -37.48 14.44
CA ILE A 426 60.16 -38.78 14.21
C ILE A 426 60.41 -39.51 15.54
N LEU A 427 60.95 -38.82 16.56
CA LEU A 427 61.17 -39.40 17.89
C LEU A 427 59.88 -39.81 18.61
N GLU A 428 58.77 -39.07 18.34
CA GLU A 428 57.45 -39.38 18.88
C GLU A 428 56.67 -40.40 18.04
N MET A 429 57.22 -40.84 16.90
CA MET A 429 56.52 -41.73 15.97
C MET A 429 56.33 -43.10 16.58
N ARG A 430 55.11 -43.64 16.54
CA ARG A 430 54.79 -44.99 17.04
C ARG A 430 55.32 -46.04 16.07
N LEU A 431 55.91 -47.12 16.61
CA LEU A 431 56.43 -48.24 15.83
C LEU A 431 55.42 -48.86 14.84
N GLN A 432 54.19 -48.81 15.12
CA GLN A 432 53.12 -49.24 14.21
C GLN A 432 53.15 -48.53 12.85
N ARG A 433 53.62 -47.28 12.76
CA ARG A 433 53.72 -46.46 11.53
C ARG A 433 54.86 -46.88 10.62
N LEU A 434 55.70 -47.82 11.09
CA LEU A 434 56.83 -48.33 10.28
C LEU A 434 56.42 -49.47 9.34
N THR A 435 55.20 -49.93 9.32
CA THR A 435 54.69 -50.98 8.45
C THR A 435 54.51 -50.46 7.02
N GLY A 436 54.71 -51.35 6.00
CA GLY A 436 54.60 -51.01 4.60
C GLY A 436 53.23 -50.36 4.23
N LEU A 437 52.16 -50.91 4.77
CA LEU A 437 50.83 -50.36 4.59
C LEU A 437 50.67 -48.92 5.11
N GLU A 438 51.30 -48.56 6.21
CA GLU A 438 51.26 -47.19 6.78
C GLU A 438 52.17 -46.25 5.98
N ARG A 439 53.28 -46.74 5.36
CA ARG A 439 54.11 -45.93 4.45
C ARG A 439 53.30 -45.46 3.22
N ASP A 440 52.53 -46.35 2.60
CA ASP A 440 51.73 -46.01 1.44
C ASP A 440 50.68 -44.95 1.80
N LYS A 441 50.03 -45.09 2.95
CA LYS A 441 49.09 -44.08 3.46
C LYS A 441 49.73 -42.70 3.73
N ILE A 442 50.94 -42.68 4.31
CA ILE A 442 51.70 -41.43 4.55
C ILE A 442 52.04 -40.76 3.22
N LYS A 443 52.43 -41.54 2.21
CA LYS A 443 52.73 -41.03 0.89
C LYS A 443 51.50 -40.48 0.17
N GLU A 444 50.36 -41.16 0.26
CA GLU A 444 49.09 -40.72 -0.28
C GLU A 444 48.61 -39.44 0.42
N GLU A 445 48.65 -39.39 1.79
CA GLU A 445 48.33 -38.19 2.57
C GLU A 445 49.21 -36.99 2.16
N TYR A 446 50.52 -37.21 1.97
CA TYR A 446 51.44 -36.16 1.56
C TYR A 446 51.13 -35.64 0.15
N GLN A 447 50.83 -36.51 -0.80
CA GLN A 447 50.46 -36.13 -2.16
C GLN A 447 49.17 -35.31 -2.18
N ASN A 448 48.15 -35.78 -1.47
CA ASN A 448 46.86 -35.05 -1.34
C ASN A 448 47.05 -33.65 -0.71
N LEU A 449 47.97 -33.55 0.27
CA LEU A 449 48.28 -32.23 0.87
C LEU A 449 49.04 -31.31 -0.09
N LEU A 450 49.92 -31.81 -0.96
CA LEU A 450 50.59 -31.01 -1.98
C LEU A 450 49.58 -30.45 -2.99
N GLU A 451 48.65 -31.28 -3.45
CA GLU A 451 47.56 -30.84 -4.33
C GLU A 451 46.69 -29.77 -3.66
N LEU A 452 46.33 -29.99 -2.38
CA LEU A 452 45.59 -28.99 -1.60
C LEU A 452 46.36 -27.66 -1.44
N ILE A 453 47.69 -27.73 -1.14
CA ILE A 453 48.55 -26.57 -1.02
C ILE A 453 48.63 -25.79 -2.34
N ASP A 454 48.65 -26.46 -3.47
CA ASP A 454 48.69 -25.82 -4.79
C ASP A 454 47.33 -25.16 -5.11
N ASP A 455 46.21 -25.82 -4.83
CA ASP A 455 44.89 -25.24 -4.99
C ASP A 455 44.70 -23.99 -4.08
N LEU A 456 45.03 -24.08 -2.79
CA LEU A 456 44.98 -22.98 -1.84
C LEU A 456 45.84 -21.78 -2.27
N ASN A 457 47.09 -22.06 -2.80
CA ASN A 457 47.92 -21.04 -3.38
C ASN A 457 47.29 -20.40 -4.66
N GLY A 458 46.62 -21.22 -5.47
CA GLY A 458 45.87 -20.77 -6.65
C GLY A 458 44.77 -19.75 -6.28
N ILE A 459 44.01 -20.06 -5.22
CA ILE A 459 42.95 -19.15 -4.71
C ILE A 459 43.56 -17.81 -4.26
N LEU A 460 44.72 -17.81 -3.57
CA LEU A 460 45.37 -16.60 -3.07
C LEU A 460 46.01 -15.75 -4.16
N LYS A 461 46.41 -16.35 -5.29
CA LYS A 461 47.12 -15.65 -6.39
C LYS A 461 46.18 -15.13 -7.49
N SER A 462 44.99 -15.69 -7.63
CA SER A 462 44.06 -15.38 -8.71
C SER A 462 42.73 -14.84 -8.16
N GLU A 463 42.38 -13.60 -8.54
CA GLU A 463 41.06 -13.04 -8.20
C GLU A 463 39.92 -13.82 -8.86
N ASP A 464 40.13 -14.33 -10.08
CA ASP A 464 39.12 -15.14 -10.78
C ASP A 464 38.83 -16.44 -10.03
N ARG A 465 39.90 -17.11 -9.51
CA ARG A 465 39.71 -18.34 -8.71
C ARG A 465 39.00 -18.03 -7.38
N LEU A 466 39.34 -16.90 -6.73
CA LEU A 466 38.66 -16.45 -5.52
C LEU A 466 37.17 -16.18 -5.81
N ASN A 467 36.87 -15.50 -6.91
CA ASN A 467 35.48 -15.21 -7.31
C ASN A 467 34.71 -16.50 -7.61
N GLU A 468 35.31 -17.49 -8.23
CA GLU A 468 34.73 -18.81 -8.47
C GLU A 468 34.35 -19.51 -7.15
N VAL A 469 35.22 -19.49 -6.14
CA VAL A 469 34.94 -20.04 -4.80
C VAL A 469 33.78 -19.29 -4.15
N VAL A 470 33.79 -17.96 -4.18
CA VAL A 470 32.69 -17.13 -3.66
C VAL A 470 31.36 -17.51 -4.33
N LYS A 471 31.35 -17.61 -5.67
CA LYS A 471 30.15 -17.95 -6.46
C LYS A 471 29.64 -19.34 -6.09
N THR A 472 30.52 -20.34 -6.01
CA THR A 472 30.17 -21.72 -5.66
C THR A 472 29.51 -21.77 -4.30
N GLU A 473 30.08 -21.13 -3.29
CA GLU A 473 29.52 -21.09 -1.93
C GLU A 473 28.17 -20.37 -1.87
N LEU A 474 27.99 -19.29 -2.65
CA LEU A 474 26.67 -18.60 -2.74
C LEU A 474 25.61 -19.51 -3.35
N LEU A 475 25.95 -20.27 -4.41
CA LEU A 475 25.02 -21.20 -5.05
C LEU A 475 24.64 -22.38 -4.13
N GLU A 476 25.60 -22.89 -3.34
CA GLU A 476 25.31 -23.91 -2.31
C GLU A 476 24.31 -23.39 -1.27
N VAL A 477 24.48 -22.14 -0.81
CA VAL A 477 23.53 -21.49 0.12
C VAL A 477 22.16 -21.30 -0.54
N LYS A 478 22.11 -20.91 -1.82
CA LYS A 478 20.86 -20.80 -2.57
C LYS A 478 20.13 -22.14 -2.64
N GLU A 479 20.83 -23.22 -3.02
CA GLU A 479 20.23 -24.56 -3.12
C GLU A 479 19.68 -25.03 -1.77
N GLN A 480 20.41 -24.77 -0.68
CA GLN A 480 20.02 -25.22 0.65
C GLN A 480 18.80 -24.49 1.22
N PHE A 481 18.63 -23.17 0.92
CA PHE A 481 17.62 -22.31 1.57
C PHE A 481 16.61 -21.72 0.60
N SER A 482 16.60 -22.17 -0.67
CA SER A 482 15.60 -21.71 -1.64
C SER A 482 14.18 -21.91 -1.15
N SER A 483 13.34 -20.89 -1.36
CA SER A 483 11.93 -20.96 -0.98
C SER A 483 11.09 -20.03 -1.86
N PRO A 484 9.80 -20.35 -2.08
CA PRO A 484 8.93 -19.51 -2.88
C PRO A 484 8.75 -18.11 -2.24
N ARG A 485 8.49 -17.10 -3.10
CA ARG A 485 8.11 -15.76 -2.67
C ARG A 485 6.78 -15.82 -1.92
N ARG A 486 6.71 -15.15 -0.78
CA ARG A 486 5.49 -15.05 0.05
C ARG A 486 4.71 -13.78 -0.27
N THR A 487 5.39 -12.63 -0.45
CA THR A 487 4.76 -11.33 -0.70
C THR A 487 4.52 -11.09 -2.19
N GLU A 488 3.29 -10.82 -2.58
CA GLU A 488 2.92 -10.41 -3.93
C GLU A 488 3.30 -8.94 -4.17
N ILE A 489 3.74 -8.57 -5.39
CA ILE A 489 4.05 -7.19 -5.76
C ILE A 489 3.18 -6.80 -6.95
N GLN A 490 2.31 -5.82 -6.78
CA GLN A 490 1.47 -5.25 -7.83
C GLN A 490 2.10 -3.98 -8.41
N GLU A 491 2.01 -3.79 -9.73
CA GLU A 491 2.73 -2.70 -10.42
C GLU A 491 2.11 -1.34 -10.20
N SER A 492 0.79 -1.26 -10.17
CA SER A 492 0.03 -0.03 -9.98
C SER A 492 -0.46 0.12 -8.55
N TYR A 493 -0.37 1.32 -8.02
CA TYR A 493 -1.02 1.72 -6.79
C TYR A 493 -2.19 2.63 -7.12
N GLU A 494 -3.41 2.13 -6.96
CA GLU A 494 -4.61 2.95 -6.94
C GLU A 494 -4.89 3.37 -5.49
N SER A 495 -4.84 4.67 -5.22
CA SER A 495 -5.18 5.19 -3.90
C SER A 495 -6.69 5.05 -3.69
N ILE A 496 -7.11 4.45 -2.58
CA ILE A 496 -8.52 4.43 -2.19
C ILE A 496 -8.96 5.87 -1.92
N ASP A 497 -9.75 6.42 -2.84
CA ASP A 497 -10.32 7.75 -2.67
C ASP A 497 -11.61 7.67 -1.83
N THR A 498 -12.11 8.81 -1.38
CA THR A 498 -13.38 8.87 -0.62
C THR A 498 -14.55 8.33 -1.45
N GLU A 499 -14.46 8.45 -2.76
CA GLU A 499 -15.44 7.97 -3.72
C GLU A 499 -15.54 6.45 -3.78
N ASP A 500 -14.39 5.74 -3.65
CA ASP A 500 -14.31 4.27 -3.65
C ASP A 500 -14.96 3.61 -2.41
N LEU A 501 -15.28 4.42 -1.41
CA LEU A 501 -15.93 4.00 -0.16
C LEU A 501 -17.45 4.14 -0.20
N ILE A 502 -18.00 4.65 -1.30
CA ILE A 502 -19.41 5.00 -1.42
C ILE A 502 -20.02 4.24 -2.61
N ALA A 503 -21.14 3.56 -2.38
CA ALA A 503 -21.84 2.89 -3.46
C ALA A 503 -22.36 3.88 -4.50
N ASN A 504 -22.22 3.55 -5.78
CA ASN A 504 -22.73 4.37 -6.88
C ASN A 504 -24.21 4.05 -7.14
N GLU A 505 -25.12 4.74 -6.42
CA GLU A 505 -26.58 4.50 -6.46
C GLU A 505 -27.33 5.74 -6.96
N PRO A 506 -28.47 5.55 -7.64
CA PRO A 506 -29.30 6.66 -8.09
C PRO A 506 -30.02 7.35 -6.90
N MET A 507 -29.80 8.65 -6.77
CA MET A 507 -30.35 9.50 -5.72
C MET A 507 -31.23 10.59 -6.30
N VAL A 508 -32.26 10.95 -5.59
CA VAL A 508 -33.06 12.16 -5.84
C VAL A 508 -32.44 13.29 -5.04
N VAL A 509 -31.94 14.30 -5.72
CA VAL A 509 -31.47 15.54 -5.09
C VAL A 509 -32.58 16.57 -5.18
N SER A 510 -32.95 17.14 -4.05
CA SER A 510 -33.94 18.25 -3.98
C SER A 510 -33.31 19.46 -3.32
N MET A 511 -33.62 20.64 -3.88
CA MET A 511 -33.20 21.94 -3.36
C MET A 511 -34.40 22.86 -3.25
N SER A 512 -34.56 23.53 -2.11
CA SER A 512 -35.63 24.49 -1.89
C SER A 512 -35.25 25.89 -2.39
N TYR A 513 -36.26 26.78 -2.55
CA TYR A 513 -36.10 28.16 -2.92
C TYR A 513 -35.17 28.95 -1.96
N LYS A 514 -35.22 28.62 -0.66
CA LYS A 514 -34.31 29.19 0.35
C LYS A 514 -32.93 28.52 0.37
N GLY A 515 -32.66 27.57 -0.51
CA GLY A 515 -31.35 26.92 -0.68
C GLY A 515 -31.08 25.78 0.30
N TYR A 516 -32.10 25.08 0.82
CA TYR A 516 -31.90 23.84 1.56
C TYR A 516 -31.79 22.66 0.59
N VAL A 517 -30.71 21.87 0.71
CA VAL A 517 -30.44 20.75 -0.17
C VAL A 517 -30.39 19.43 0.61
N LYS A 518 -30.90 18.36 0.01
CA LYS A 518 -30.81 16.97 0.51
C LYS A 518 -30.74 15.99 -0.65
N ARG A 519 -30.25 14.80 -0.37
CA ARG A 519 -30.36 13.63 -1.26
C ARG A 519 -31.22 12.55 -0.58
N VAL A 520 -32.03 11.83 -1.36
CA VAL A 520 -32.92 10.76 -0.91
C VAL A 520 -32.79 9.61 -1.89
N ASP A 521 -32.76 8.37 -1.43
CA ASP A 521 -32.77 7.20 -2.33
C ASP A 521 -33.97 7.26 -3.29
N LEU A 522 -33.73 7.00 -4.56
CA LEU A 522 -34.78 7.02 -5.60
C LEU A 522 -35.92 6.04 -5.27
N LYS A 523 -35.63 4.90 -4.61
CA LYS A 523 -36.62 3.91 -4.15
C LYS A 523 -37.66 4.46 -3.18
N ALA A 524 -37.37 5.58 -2.49
CA ALA A 524 -38.32 6.21 -1.59
C ALA A 524 -39.53 6.88 -2.32
N TYR A 525 -39.47 7.02 -3.66
CA TYR A 525 -40.50 7.65 -4.47
C TYR A 525 -41.26 6.60 -5.31
N GLU A 526 -42.49 6.28 -4.88
CA GLU A 526 -43.37 5.38 -5.60
C GLU A 526 -44.00 6.01 -6.86
N ARG A 527 -44.23 5.23 -7.87
CA ARG A 527 -44.88 5.61 -9.12
C ARG A 527 -46.38 5.89 -8.93
N GLN A 528 -46.93 6.91 -9.60
CA GLN A 528 -48.36 7.24 -9.61
C GLN A 528 -48.90 7.38 -11.04
N ASN A 529 -50.20 7.09 -11.22
CA ASN A 529 -50.87 7.24 -12.51
C ASN A 529 -51.14 8.71 -12.84
N ARG A 530 -51.27 9.01 -14.13
CA ARG A 530 -51.67 10.34 -14.63
C ARG A 530 -52.96 10.85 -13.96
N GLY A 531 -52.92 12.11 -13.51
CA GLY A 531 -54.08 12.74 -12.83
C GLY A 531 -54.17 12.43 -11.33
N GLY A 532 -53.18 11.77 -10.73
CA GLY A 532 -53.10 11.55 -9.27
C GLY A 532 -52.98 12.86 -8.49
N LYS A 533 -53.22 12.81 -7.17
CA LYS A 533 -53.18 13.99 -6.28
C LYS A 533 -51.76 14.38 -5.85
N GLY A 534 -50.76 13.58 -6.14
CA GLY A 534 -49.38 13.80 -5.68
C GLY A 534 -49.18 13.44 -4.19
N LYS A 535 -47.93 13.15 -3.80
CA LYS A 535 -47.52 12.97 -2.40
C LYS A 535 -46.63 14.09 -1.96
N LEU A 536 -46.59 14.45 -0.68
CA LEU A 536 -45.72 15.44 -0.12
C LEU A 536 -44.26 15.00 -0.31
N SER A 537 -43.42 15.82 -0.96
CA SER A 537 -42.02 15.53 -1.26
C SER A 537 -41.06 16.03 -0.18
N GLY A 538 -41.54 16.79 0.80
CA GLY A 538 -40.76 17.33 1.92
C GLY A 538 -41.58 18.26 2.80
N SER A 539 -41.16 18.51 4.04
CA SER A 539 -41.54 19.63 4.83
C SER A 539 -40.60 20.80 4.53
N THR A 540 -41.12 21.97 4.30
CA THR A 540 -40.39 23.22 4.11
C THR A 540 -40.73 24.17 5.25
N TYR A 541 -39.86 25.17 5.49
CA TYR A 541 -40.21 26.28 6.39
C TYR A 541 -41.40 27.07 5.85
N GLU A 542 -42.09 27.86 6.71
CA GLU A 542 -43.09 28.84 6.25
C GLU A 542 -42.45 29.72 5.17
N ASP A 543 -43.12 29.89 4.03
CA ASP A 543 -42.66 30.59 2.83
C ASP A 543 -41.46 29.99 2.07
N ASP A 544 -41.22 28.67 2.16
CA ASP A 544 -40.24 27.97 1.34
C ASP A 544 -40.93 26.85 0.53
N PHE A 545 -40.35 26.52 -0.65
CA PHE A 545 -40.85 25.44 -1.50
C PHE A 545 -39.68 24.78 -2.24
N ILE A 546 -39.81 23.53 -2.69
CA ILE A 546 -38.82 22.85 -3.47
C ILE A 546 -38.80 23.44 -4.88
N GLU A 547 -37.68 24.07 -5.25
CA GLU A 547 -37.49 24.73 -6.54
C GLU A 547 -36.82 23.82 -7.56
N ASN A 548 -35.79 23.08 -7.13
CA ASN A 548 -35.04 22.19 -7.99
C ASN A 548 -35.15 20.74 -7.50
N PHE A 549 -35.32 19.83 -8.46
CA PHE A 549 -35.48 18.39 -8.24
C PHE A 549 -34.94 17.62 -9.42
N PHE A 550 -33.99 16.72 -9.21
CA PHE A 550 -33.36 15.92 -10.29
C PHE A 550 -32.80 14.62 -9.73
N VAL A 551 -32.55 13.67 -10.63
CA VAL A 551 -31.92 12.37 -10.33
C VAL A 551 -30.47 12.43 -10.78
N ALA A 552 -29.56 11.98 -9.90
CA ALA A 552 -28.13 11.84 -10.18
C ALA A 552 -27.57 10.68 -9.34
N ASN A 553 -26.52 10.03 -9.83
CA ASN A 553 -25.83 8.99 -9.07
C ASN A 553 -24.95 9.61 -7.98
N THR A 554 -24.66 8.85 -6.93
CA THR A 554 -23.82 9.34 -5.81
C THR A 554 -22.45 9.84 -6.24
N HIS A 555 -21.84 9.25 -7.29
CA HIS A 555 -20.53 9.64 -7.82
C HIS A 555 -20.58 10.78 -8.85
N ASP A 556 -21.78 11.20 -9.30
CA ASP A 556 -21.89 12.31 -10.24
C ASP A 556 -21.44 13.63 -9.61
N ILE A 557 -21.04 14.56 -10.47
CA ILE A 557 -20.67 15.92 -10.10
C ILE A 557 -21.88 16.82 -10.36
N LEU A 558 -22.31 17.53 -9.33
CA LEU A 558 -23.33 18.57 -9.47
C LEU A 558 -22.68 19.90 -9.78
N LEU A 559 -23.19 20.57 -10.79
CA LEU A 559 -22.82 21.91 -11.20
C LEU A 559 -23.92 22.85 -10.78
N PHE A 560 -23.62 23.76 -9.86
CA PHE A 560 -24.53 24.82 -9.40
C PHE A 560 -24.17 26.12 -10.11
N ILE A 561 -25.09 26.63 -10.91
CA ILE A 561 -24.87 27.81 -11.71
C ILE A 561 -25.76 28.92 -11.17
N THR A 562 -25.17 30.08 -10.90
CA THR A 562 -25.86 31.15 -10.17
C THR A 562 -26.36 32.28 -11.11
N ASN A 563 -27.32 33.11 -10.62
CA ASN A 563 -27.83 34.27 -11.32
C ASN A 563 -26.71 35.29 -11.67
N LYS A 564 -25.58 35.28 -10.94
CA LYS A 564 -24.41 36.13 -11.21
C LYS A 564 -23.40 35.50 -12.20
N GLY A 565 -23.74 34.35 -12.80
CA GLY A 565 -22.91 33.67 -13.78
C GLY A 565 -21.67 32.99 -13.19
N GLN A 566 -21.73 32.62 -11.92
CA GLN A 566 -20.72 31.75 -11.28
C GLN A 566 -21.16 30.29 -11.36
N LEU A 567 -20.17 29.36 -11.42
CA LEU A 567 -20.36 27.94 -11.37
C LEU A 567 -19.62 27.37 -10.18
N TYR A 568 -20.31 26.57 -9.37
CA TYR A 568 -19.75 25.77 -8.29
C TYR A 568 -19.95 24.28 -8.63
N HIS A 569 -19.06 23.41 -8.21
CA HIS A 569 -19.27 21.98 -8.39
C HIS A 569 -19.06 21.20 -7.10
N LEU A 570 -19.85 20.16 -6.89
CA LEU A 570 -19.85 19.30 -5.70
C LEU A 570 -20.24 17.87 -6.10
N LYS A 571 -19.58 16.88 -5.54
CA LYS A 571 -19.98 15.47 -5.67
C LYS A 571 -21.30 15.21 -4.94
N VAL A 572 -22.20 14.40 -5.54
CA VAL A 572 -23.52 14.09 -4.96
C VAL A 572 -23.42 13.48 -3.58
N TYR A 573 -22.45 12.60 -3.34
CA TYR A 573 -22.25 11.95 -2.03
C TYR A 573 -21.92 12.94 -0.89
N LYS A 574 -21.47 14.15 -1.19
CA LYS A 574 -21.20 15.21 -0.19
C LYS A 574 -22.48 15.93 0.26
N ILE A 575 -23.59 15.73 -0.45
CA ILE A 575 -24.90 16.24 -0.02
C ILE A 575 -25.44 15.34 1.08
N PRO A 576 -25.94 15.89 2.18
CA PRO A 576 -26.50 15.11 3.27
C PRO A 576 -27.64 14.21 2.82
N GLU A 577 -27.58 12.95 3.19
CA GLU A 577 -28.69 12.03 3.03
C GLU A 577 -29.76 12.30 4.08
N ALA A 578 -31.02 12.28 3.68
CA ALA A 578 -32.13 12.58 4.56
C ALA A 578 -33.38 11.81 4.14
N SER A 579 -34.35 11.69 5.05
CA SER A 579 -35.66 11.13 4.71
C SER A 579 -36.40 12.06 3.76
N ARG A 580 -37.37 11.50 3.04
CA ARG A 580 -38.22 12.27 2.12
C ARG A 580 -38.89 13.51 2.77
N ILE A 581 -39.26 13.43 4.06
CA ILE A 581 -39.94 14.47 4.81
C ILE A 581 -38.98 15.51 5.43
N ALA A 582 -37.69 15.19 5.61
CA ALA A 582 -36.72 16.09 6.24
C ALA A 582 -36.46 17.35 5.41
N MET A 583 -36.06 18.44 6.07
CA MET A 583 -35.80 19.74 5.42
C MET A 583 -34.49 19.81 4.64
N GLY A 584 -33.47 18.99 4.97
CA GLY A 584 -32.14 19.08 4.38
C GLY A 584 -31.24 20.09 5.11
N LYS A 585 -30.08 20.40 4.51
CA LYS A 585 -29.10 21.39 5.00
C LYS A 585 -28.95 22.55 4.03
N ALA A 586 -28.65 23.76 4.56
CA ALA A 586 -28.43 24.93 3.72
C ALA A 586 -27.23 24.78 2.82
N ILE A 587 -27.35 25.01 1.53
CA ILE A 587 -26.31 24.87 0.50
C ILE A 587 -25.11 25.77 0.77
N VAL A 588 -25.28 26.90 1.43
CA VAL A 588 -24.18 27.81 1.84
C VAL A 588 -23.19 27.17 2.79
N ASN A 589 -23.56 26.04 3.46
CA ASN A 589 -22.66 25.24 4.27
C ASN A 589 -21.81 24.26 3.45
N LEU A 590 -22.14 24.06 2.17
CA LEU A 590 -21.48 23.13 1.27
C LEU A 590 -20.65 23.83 0.20
N ILE A 591 -21.08 25.02 -0.25
CA ILE A 591 -20.39 25.87 -1.24
C ILE A 591 -20.38 27.33 -0.78
N SER A 592 -19.36 28.12 -1.14
CA SER A 592 -19.17 29.49 -0.68
C SER A 592 -19.93 30.48 -1.56
N LEU A 593 -21.27 30.58 -1.40
CA LEU A 593 -22.10 31.54 -2.11
C LEU A 593 -21.93 32.96 -1.57
N ALA A 594 -21.93 33.96 -2.45
CA ALA A 594 -22.01 35.38 -2.05
C ALA A 594 -23.40 35.72 -1.48
N PRO A 595 -23.55 36.78 -0.64
CA PRO A 595 -24.81 37.09 0.03
C PRO A 595 -26.05 37.28 -0.87
N ASP A 596 -25.87 37.76 -2.11
CA ASP A 596 -26.98 38.01 -3.06
C ASP A 596 -26.98 37.04 -4.25
N GLU A 597 -26.32 35.91 -4.09
CA GLU A 597 -26.17 34.92 -5.13
C GLU A 597 -27.19 33.80 -4.98
N LYS A 598 -27.93 33.50 -6.05
CA LYS A 598 -28.98 32.47 -6.08
C LYS A 598 -28.64 31.44 -7.14
N ILE A 599 -28.87 30.15 -6.86
CA ILE A 599 -28.70 29.08 -7.80
C ILE A 599 -29.86 29.08 -8.78
N MET A 600 -29.55 29.20 -10.07
CA MET A 600 -30.53 29.26 -11.16
C MET A 600 -30.59 27.96 -11.98
N ALA A 601 -29.52 27.20 -11.99
CA ALA A 601 -29.50 25.91 -12.65
C ALA A 601 -28.63 24.95 -11.87
N THR A 602 -29.08 23.70 -11.80
CA THR A 602 -28.33 22.58 -11.26
C THR A 602 -28.26 21.48 -12.31
N LEU A 603 -27.05 21.04 -12.65
CA LEU A 603 -26.80 20.04 -13.67
C LEU A 603 -25.97 18.91 -13.04
N SER A 604 -26.11 17.70 -13.55
CA SER A 604 -25.24 16.59 -13.19
C SER A 604 -24.34 16.22 -14.38
N THR A 605 -23.10 15.84 -14.07
CA THR A 605 -22.16 15.30 -15.04
C THR A 605 -21.29 14.23 -14.38
N LYS A 606 -20.84 13.26 -15.17
CA LYS A 606 -19.94 12.20 -14.67
C LYS A 606 -18.51 12.71 -14.53
N ASP A 607 -18.05 13.54 -15.45
CA ASP A 607 -16.69 14.05 -15.56
C ASP A 607 -16.63 15.43 -16.23
N PHE A 608 -15.45 16.01 -16.33
CA PHE A 608 -15.15 17.24 -17.07
C PHE A 608 -14.41 16.94 -18.39
N SER A 609 -15.02 16.15 -19.26
CA SER A 609 -14.40 15.77 -20.54
C SER A 609 -14.45 16.91 -21.56
N ASP A 610 -13.43 17.00 -22.42
CA ASP A 610 -13.32 17.97 -23.52
C ASP A 610 -14.34 17.74 -24.66
N GLU A 611 -15.05 16.63 -24.61
CA GLU A 611 -16.03 16.25 -25.59
C GLU A 611 -17.39 16.93 -25.41
N ARG A 612 -17.59 17.59 -24.28
CA ARG A 612 -18.87 18.22 -23.88
C ARG A 612 -18.67 19.69 -23.59
N SER A 613 -19.72 20.47 -23.81
CA SER A 613 -19.77 21.89 -23.47
C SER A 613 -21.02 22.25 -22.67
N LEU A 614 -21.00 23.41 -22.00
CA LEU A 614 -22.14 23.97 -21.32
C LEU A 614 -22.72 25.14 -22.15
N ALA A 615 -24.01 25.09 -22.43
CA ALA A 615 -24.74 26.18 -23.02
C ALA A 615 -25.51 26.94 -21.92
N PHE A 616 -25.23 28.21 -21.76
CA PHE A 616 -25.84 29.12 -20.77
C PHE A 616 -26.90 30.03 -21.46
N PHE A 617 -28.01 30.25 -20.80
CA PHE A 617 -29.13 31.06 -21.31
C PHE A 617 -29.52 32.14 -20.30
N THR A 618 -29.62 33.36 -20.79
CA THR A 618 -30.03 34.49 -19.93
C THR A 618 -31.52 34.83 -20.13
N LYS A 619 -32.09 35.51 -19.15
CA LYS A 619 -33.48 36.01 -19.14
C LYS A 619 -33.81 36.85 -20.36
N ASN A 620 -32.87 37.69 -20.79
CA ASN A 620 -33.00 38.57 -21.95
C ASN A 620 -32.70 37.90 -23.30
N GLY A 621 -32.51 36.58 -23.33
CA GLY A 621 -32.40 35.80 -24.54
C GLY A 621 -30.96 35.66 -25.10
N VAL A 622 -29.93 35.96 -24.33
CA VAL A 622 -28.53 35.70 -24.69
C VAL A 622 -28.18 34.22 -24.47
N VAL A 623 -27.39 33.67 -25.36
CA VAL A 623 -26.86 32.29 -25.26
C VAL A 623 -25.34 32.29 -25.38
N LYS A 624 -24.69 31.42 -24.64
CA LYS A 624 -23.24 31.21 -24.66
C LYS A 624 -22.90 29.73 -24.55
N ARG A 625 -21.85 29.29 -25.26
CA ARG A 625 -21.33 27.91 -25.14
C ARG A 625 -19.85 27.92 -24.69
N THR A 626 -19.51 27.12 -23.70
CA THR A 626 -18.14 26.98 -23.16
C THR A 626 -17.83 25.52 -22.94
N ASN A 627 -16.60 25.09 -23.29
CA ASN A 627 -16.18 23.72 -23.08
C ASN A 627 -16.23 23.32 -21.61
N LEU A 628 -16.70 22.10 -21.31
CA LEU A 628 -16.87 21.62 -19.93
C LEU A 628 -15.55 21.48 -19.18
N SER A 629 -14.46 21.17 -19.88
CA SER A 629 -13.12 21.05 -19.28
C SER A 629 -12.60 22.33 -18.66
N GLU A 630 -13.06 23.50 -19.10
CA GLU A 630 -12.68 24.80 -18.52
C GLU A 630 -13.16 24.96 -17.05
N PHE A 631 -14.08 24.11 -16.59
CA PHE A 631 -14.66 24.15 -15.25
C PHE A 631 -14.10 23.05 -14.32
N GLY A 632 -13.22 22.17 -14.82
CA GLY A 632 -12.51 21.18 -14.03
C GLY A 632 -11.42 21.79 -13.14
N GLY A 633 -10.99 21.07 -12.08
CA GLY A 633 -9.88 21.44 -11.21
C GLY A 633 -10.27 21.74 -9.75
N ASN A 634 -9.27 22.03 -8.91
CA ASN A 634 -9.39 22.10 -7.44
C ASN A 634 -10.11 23.34 -6.85
N ARG A 635 -10.71 24.20 -7.67
CA ARG A 635 -11.38 25.46 -7.21
C ARG A 635 -12.90 25.33 -7.03
N SER A 636 -13.41 24.14 -6.80
CA SER A 636 -14.83 23.82 -6.76
C SER A 636 -15.66 24.64 -5.76
N TYR A 637 -15.10 24.95 -4.61
CA TYR A 637 -15.83 25.58 -3.49
C TYR A 637 -15.87 27.12 -3.53
N SER A 638 -14.94 27.76 -4.26
CA SER A 638 -14.81 29.21 -4.30
C SER A 638 -15.51 29.89 -5.48
N GLY A 639 -16.20 29.10 -6.33
CA GLY A 639 -16.87 29.57 -7.53
C GLY A 639 -15.94 29.87 -8.71
N ILE A 640 -16.40 29.54 -9.90
CA ILE A 640 -15.70 29.76 -11.17
C ILE A 640 -16.61 30.63 -12.05
N ARG A 641 -16.12 31.76 -12.58
CA ARG A 641 -16.90 32.58 -13.50
C ARG A 641 -17.22 31.83 -14.78
N ALA A 642 -18.50 31.65 -15.07
CA ALA A 642 -18.99 30.90 -16.23
C ALA A 642 -19.42 31.81 -17.39
N ILE A 643 -19.99 32.98 -17.11
CA ILE A 643 -20.44 33.97 -18.11
C ILE A 643 -20.34 35.39 -17.54
N VAL A 644 -20.14 36.38 -18.38
CA VAL A 644 -20.27 37.78 -18.05
C VAL A 644 -21.68 38.24 -18.46
N LEU A 645 -22.49 38.72 -17.51
CA LEU A 645 -23.85 39.20 -17.72
C LEU A 645 -23.86 40.71 -17.99
N ASP A 646 -24.80 41.18 -18.79
CA ASP A 646 -25.07 42.59 -18.97
C ASP A 646 -25.85 43.14 -17.76
N GLU A 647 -25.84 44.48 -17.58
CA GLU A 647 -26.53 45.14 -16.49
C GLU A 647 -28.04 44.88 -16.56
N GLY A 648 -28.62 44.35 -15.47
CA GLY A 648 -30.06 44.02 -15.39
C GLY A 648 -30.44 42.70 -16.06
N ASP A 649 -29.49 41.90 -16.60
CA ASP A 649 -29.75 40.55 -17.09
C ASP A 649 -29.41 39.51 -16.00
N GLU A 650 -30.10 38.39 -16.03
CA GLU A 650 -29.90 37.27 -15.12
C GLU A 650 -29.76 35.98 -15.92
N LEU A 651 -28.95 35.07 -15.39
CA LEU A 651 -28.90 33.70 -15.94
C LEU A 651 -30.18 32.96 -15.54
N VAL A 652 -30.85 32.34 -16.53
CA VAL A 652 -32.05 31.51 -16.32
C VAL A 652 -31.72 30.03 -16.23
N GLY A 653 -30.70 29.57 -16.92
CA GLY A 653 -30.34 28.17 -16.89
C GLY A 653 -29.13 27.84 -17.75
N ALA A 654 -28.71 26.58 -17.66
CA ALA A 654 -27.67 25.99 -18.49
C ALA A 654 -28.02 24.56 -18.86
N LYS A 655 -27.42 24.06 -19.94
CA LYS A 655 -27.56 22.67 -20.44
C LYS A 655 -26.20 22.10 -20.81
N VAL A 656 -26.03 20.81 -20.59
CA VAL A 656 -24.89 20.06 -21.13
C VAL A 656 -25.12 19.80 -22.60
N VAL A 657 -24.12 20.04 -23.41
CA VAL A 657 -24.11 19.83 -24.86
C VAL A 657 -23.08 18.78 -25.21
N ASP A 658 -23.56 17.65 -25.72
CA ASP A 658 -22.72 16.54 -26.16
C ASP A 658 -22.34 16.70 -27.65
N LYS A 659 -21.36 15.93 -28.13
CA LYS A 659 -20.87 15.92 -29.51
C LYS A 659 -21.94 15.65 -30.56
N ASN A 660 -22.99 14.94 -30.22
CA ASN A 660 -24.09 14.59 -31.12
C ASN A 660 -25.15 15.68 -31.25
N ALA A 661 -25.04 16.77 -30.50
CA ALA A 661 -25.99 17.85 -30.50
C ALA A 661 -25.94 18.64 -31.81
N LYS A 662 -27.09 18.82 -32.45
CA LYS A 662 -27.20 19.53 -33.76
C LYS A 662 -27.82 20.92 -33.61
N HIS A 663 -28.84 21.07 -32.75
CA HIS A 663 -29.59 22.30 -32.60
C HIS A 663 -29.77 22.70 -31.14
N LEU A 664 -30.00 23.98 -30.91
CA LEU A 664 -30.50 24.54 -29.66
C LEU A 664 -31.90 25.04 -29.88
N LEU A 665 -32.79 24.79 -28.91
CA LEU A 665 -34.13 25.35 -28.89
C LEU A 665 -34.30 26.16 -27.61
N ILE A 666 -34.72 27.42 -27.75
CA ILE A 666 -35.02 28.34 -26.63
C ILE A 666 -36.54 28.61 -26.61
N ALA A 667 -37.12 28.51 -25.40
CA ALA A 667 -38.53 28.75 -25.17
C ALA A 667 -38.77 29.94 -24.25
N SER A 668 -39.75 30.80 -24.62
CA SER A 668 -40.15 31.96 -23.81
C SER A 668 -41.44 31.74 -23.01
N TYR A 669 -41.63 32.52 -21.97
CA TYR A 669 -42.79 32.49 -21.04
C TYR A 669 -44.14 32.65 -21.79
N LEU A 670 -44.16 33.47 -22.82
CA LEU A 670 -45.36 33.64 -23.68
C LEU A 670 -45.46 32.55 -24.79
N GLY A 671 -44.70 31.48 -24.67
CA GLY A 671 -44.83 30.28 -25.50
C GLY A 671 -44.22 30.40 -26.91
N MET A 672 -43.26 31.31 -27.13
CA MET A 672 -42.51 31.43 -28.38
C MET A 672 -41.27 30.54 -28.32
N PHE A 673 -41.02 29.75 -29.37
CA PHE A 673 -39.90 28.78 -29.45
C PHE A 673 -39.06 29.13 -30.67
N ILE A 674 -37.73 29.15 -30.53
CA ILE A 674 -36.76 29.28 -31.64
C ILE A 674 -35.83 28.13 -31.65
N LYS A 675 -35.71 27.43 -32.80
CA LYS A 675 -34.72 26.36 -33.05
C LYS A 675 -33.68 26.86 -34.04
N PHE A 676 -32.42 26.75 -33.73
CA PHE A 676 -31.30 27.16 -34.56
C PHE A 676 -30.12 26.17 -34.46
N PRO A 677 -29.21 26.10 -35.48
CA PRO A 677 -28.03 25.21 -35.45
C PRO A 677 -27.12 25.54 -34.26
N LEU A 678 -26.58 24.50 -33.65
CA LEU A 678 -25.61 24.63 -32.56
C LEU A 678 -24.35 25.40 -33.00
N GLU A 679 -23.98 25.26 -34.29
CA GLU A 679 -22.82 25.94 -34.90
C GLU A 679 -22.94 27.47 -34.87
N ASP A 680 -24.15 28.03 -34.83
CA ASP A 680 -24.41 29.47 -34.69
C ASP A 680 -23.92 30.01 -33.35
N VAL A 681 -23.67 29.10 -32.37
CA VAL A 681 -23.13 29.45 -31.04
C VAL A 681 -21.74 28.84 -30.89
N ARG A 682 -20.72 29.62 -31.24
CA ARG A 682 -19.32 29.22 -31.13
C ARG A 682 -18.94 28.95 -29.68
N GLU A 683 -18.05 27.98 -29.45
CA GLU A 683 -17.40 27.79 -28.14
C GLU A 683 -16.47 28.96 -27.84
N ILE A 684 -16.68 29.58 -26.67
CA ILE A 684 -15.90 30.74 -26.23
C ILE A 684 -15.55 30.58 -24.74
N GLY A 685 -14.42 31.14 -24.35
CA GLY A 685 -13.89 31.04 -23.00
C GLY A 685 -14.87 31.56 -21.93
N ARG A 686 -14.72 31.01 -20.71
CA ARG A 686 -15.65 31.26 -19.59
C ARG A 686 -15.83 32.72 -19.18
N THR A 687 -14.89 33.62 -19.43
CA THR A 687 -14.89 35.03 -19.01
C THR A 687 -15.46 35.97 -20.05
N THR A 688 -16.22 35.48 -21.04
CA THR A 688 -16.78 36.25 -22.14
C THR A 688 -18.30 36.43 -22.00
N ARG A 689 -18.88 37.37 -22.77
CA ARG A 689 -20.35 37.53 -22.97
C ARG A 689 -20.84 36.50 -23.99
N GLY A 690 -22.14 36.26 -24.01
CA GLY A 690 -22.79 35.43 -25.04
C GLY A 690 -23.18 36.20 -26.30
N VAL A 691 -24.04 35.58 -27.09
CA VAL A 691 -24.64 36.12 -28.32
C VAL A 691 -26.16 36.05 -28.25
N MET A 692 -26.88 36.92 -28.98
CA MET A 692 -28.36 36.90 -28.97
C MET A 692 -28.89 35.57 -29.53
N GLY A 693 -29.63 34.82 -28.74
CA GLY A 693 -30.31 33.56 -29.12
C GLY A 693 -31.73 33.76 -29.61
N ILE A 694 -32.57 34.53 -28.87
CA ILE A 694 -33.96 34.85 -29.21
C ILE A 694 -34.22 36.32 -28.97
N ARG A 695 -35.05 36.92 -29.82
CA ARG A 695 -35.58 38.31 -29.66
C ARG A 695 -36.95 38.21 -29.03
N LEU A 696 -37.07 38.70 -27.80
CA LEU A 696 -38.27 38.60 -26.97
C LEU A 696 -39.24 39.76 -27.29
N ASN A 697 -40.54 39.57 -27.07
CA ASN A 697 -41.58 40.59 -27.06
C ASN A 697 -41.60 41.36 -25.71
N GLU A 698 -42.40 42.45 -25.62
CA GLU A 698 -42.60 43.14 -24.34
C GLU A 698 -43.20 42.21 -23.29
N ASN A 699 -42.67 42.26 -22.06
CA ASN A 699 -43.04 41.42 -20.92
C ASN A 699 -42.84 39.91 -21.14
N ASP A 700 -42.01 39.52 -22.09
CA ASP A 700 -41.59 38.12 -22.33
C ASP A 700 -40.19 37.89 -21.82
N PHE A 701 -39.89 36.66 -21.42
CA PHE A 701 -38.56 36.24 -20.97
C PHE A 701 -38.34 34.73 -21.22
N VAL A 702 -37.10 34.33 -21.27
CA VAL A 702 -36.74 32.92 -21.47
C VAL A 702 -37.07 32.11 -20.23
N VAL A 703 -37.77 30.95 -20.40
CA VAL A 703 -38.13 30.02 -19.31
C VAL A 703 -37.36 28.69 -19.39
N GLY A 704 -36.72 28.39 -20.52
CA GLY A 704 -35.92 27.18 -20.66
C GLY A 704 -35.35 26.99 -22.04
N ALA A 705 -34.45 26.05 -22.15
CA ALA A 705 -33.82 25.67 -23.43
C ALA A 705 -33.58 24.15 -23.48
N VAL A 706 -33.55 23.63 -24.70
CA VAL A 706 -33.32 22.19 -24.98
C VAL A 706 -32.22 22.06 -26.01
N VAL A 707 -31.36 21.05 -25.80
CA VAL A 707 -30.37 20.60 -26.78
C VAL A 707 -31.02 19.50 -27.61
N ILE A 708 -30.93 19.57 -28.93
CA ILE A 708 -31.55 18.63 -29.86
C ILE A 708 -30.44 17.90 -30.63
N SER A 709 -30.38 16.58 -30.53
CA SER A 709 -29.43 15.72 -31.24
C SER A 709 -30.03 15.16 -32.54
N ASP A 710 -31.34 14.95 -32.56
CA ASP A 710 -32.08 14.45 -33.71
C ASP A 710 -33.46 15.13 -33.83
N ASP A 711 -33.93 15.37 -35.04
CA ASP A 711 -35.25 15.95 -35.31
C ASP A 711 -36.42 15.05 -34.86
N SER A 712 -36.18 13.77 -34.66
CA SER A 712 -37.10 12.80 -34.03
C SER A 712 -37.24 12.97 -32.49
N ASN A 713 -36.36 13.75 -31.83
CA ASN A 713 -36.47 14.04 -30.41
C ASN A 713 -37.83 14.64 -30.06
N LYS A 714 -38.46 14.15 -28.98
CA LYS A 714 -39.71 14.64 -28.47
C LYS A 714 -39.46 15.74 -27.44
N LEU A 715 -40.14 16.85 -27.59
CA LEU A 715 -40.12 17.96 -26.66
C LEU A 715 -41.39 17.96 -25.82
N LEU A 716 -41.24 17.88 -24.50
CA LEU A 716 -42.35 18.02 -23.59
C LEU A 716 -42.45 19.46 -23.09
N SER A 717 -43.61 20.09 -23.32
CA SER A 717 -43.93 21.46 -22.85
C SER A 717 -44.96 21.35 -21.75
N VAL A 718 -44.74 22.05 -20.62
CA VAL A 718 -45.66 22.05 -19.47
C VAL A 718 -45.99 23.50 -19.07
N SER A 719 -47.25 23.76 -18.79
CA SER A 719 -47.81 25.09 -18.42
C SER A 719 -48.14 25.18 -16.94
N GLU A 720 -48.31 26.41 -16.43
CA GLU A 720 -48.58 26.75 -15.02
C GLU A 720 -49.73 25.94 -14.40
N ASN A 721 -50.80 25.70 -15.15
CA ASN A 721 -51.99 25.02 -14.64
C ASN A 721 -51.91 23.46 -14.86
N GLY A 722 -50.71 22.93 -15.08
CA GLY A 722 -50.47 21.49 -15.15
C GLY A 722 -50.95 20.82 -16.43
N LEU A 723 -51.07 21.53 -17.53
CA LEU A 723 -51.30 20.93 -18.85
C LEU A 723 -49.94 20.73 -19.54
N GLY A 724 -49.79 19.63 -20.26
CA GLY A 724 -48.57 19.36 -20.99
C GLY A 724 -48.81 18.57 -22.25
N LYS A 725 -47.87 18.59 -23.16
CA LYS A 725 -47.89 17.85 -24.41
C LYS A 725 -46.49 17.48 -24.89
N GLN A 726 -46.41 16.40 -25.64
CA GLN A 726 -45.19 16.09 -26.42
C GLN A 726 -45.36 16.65 -27.85
N THR A 727 -44.25 17.11 -28.43
CA THR A 727 -44.18 17.59 -29.83
C THR A 727 -42.83 17.22 -30.41
N LEU A 728 -42.76 16.69 -31.62
CA LEU A 728 -41.49 16.36 -32.30
C LEU A 728 -40.67 17.62 -32.60
N ALA A 729 -39.38 17.55 -32.51
CA ALA A 729 -38.48 18.66 -32.79
C ALA A 729 -38.53 19.11 -34.25
N GLU A 730 -38.90 18.24 -35.16
CA GLU A 730 -39.15 18.58 -36.60
C GLU A 730 -40.28 19.54 -36.81
N ALA A 731 -41.27 19.60 -35.90
CA ALA A 731 -42.41 20.55 -35.98
C ALA A 731 -41.98 22.00 -35.83
N TYR A 732 -40.76 22.24 -35.31
CA TYR A 732 -40.16 23.55 -35.16
C TYR A 732 -39.16 23.81 -36.28
N ARG A 733 -39.52 24.69 -37.21
CA ARG A 733 -38.64 25.06 -38.34
C ARG A 733 -37.34 25.66 -37.82
N GLU A 734 -36.23 25.30 -38.44
CA GLU A 734 -34.93 25.89 -38.21
C GLU A 734 -34.95 27.39 -38.60
N GLN A 735 -34.31 28.25 -37.81
CA GLN A 735 -34.18 29.67 -38.02
C GLN A 735 -32.75 30.12 -37.66
N SER A 736 -32.33 31.27 -38.14
CA SER A 736 -31.10 31.89 -37.62
C SER A 736 -31.31 32.37 -36.20
N ARG A 737 -30.31 32.26 -35.33
CA ARG A 737 -30.36 32.79 -33.97
C ARG A 737 -30.72 34.27 -33.94
N GLY A 738 -31.33 34.75 -32.85
CA GLY A 738 -31.77 36.13 -32.69
C GLY A 738 -33.08 36.51 -33.43
N GLY A 739 -33.80 35.50 -33.96
CA GLY A 739 -35.16 35.65 -34.48
C GLY A 739 -36.23 35.71 -33.35
N LYS A 740 -37.50 35.96 -33.72
CA LYS A 740 -38.67 35.99 -32.78
C LYS A 740 -39.23 34.59 -32.46
N GLY A 741 -38.83 33.55 -33.16
CA GLY A 741 -39.34 32.21 -33.02
C GLY A 741 -40.73 31.98 -33.62
N VAL A 742 -41.34 30.85 -33.27
CA VAL A 742 -42.66 30.38 -33.64
C VAL A 742 -43.47 29.99 -32.39
N ILE A 743 -44.82 30.00 -32.48
CA ILE A 743 -45.65 29.50 -31.40
C ILE A 743 -45.36 28.03 -31.12
N GLY A 744 -44.88 27.70 -29.91
CA GLY A 744 -44.56 26.38 -29.45
C GLY A 744 -45.68 25.66 -28.69
N MET A 745 -46.49 26.42 -27.92
CA MET A 745 -47.68 25.96 -27.23
C MET A 745 -48.77 26.99 -27.30
N LYS A 746 -50.02 26.57 -27.55
CA LYS A 746 -51.19 27.47 -27.53
C LYS A 746 -51.54 27.77 -26.07
N LEU A 747 -51.24 28.97 -25.61
CA LEU A 747 -51.52 29.43 -24.27
C LEU A 747 -52.93 30.06 -24.20
N THR A 748 -53.67 29.80 -23.12
CA THR A 748 -55.02 30.29 -22.84
C THR A 748 -55.18 30.53 -21.34
N GLN A 749 -56.24 31.15 -20.87
CA GLN A 749 -56.51 31.24 -19.42
C GLN A 749 -56.58 29.89 -18.73
N LYS A 750 -56.96 28.82 -19.44
CA LYS A 750 -57.02 27.46 -18.92
C LYS A 750 -55.60 26.82 -18.76
N THR A 751 -54.68 27.12 -19.61
CA THR A 751 -53.32 26.63 -19.53
C THR A 751 -52.44 27.43 -18.59
N GLY A 752 -52.64 28.72 -18.45
CA GLY A 752 -51.66 29.65 -17.94
C GLY A 752 -50.47 29.77 -18.90
N ASN A 753 -49.36 30.37 -18.45
CA ASN A 753 -48.16 30.59 -19.24
C ASN A 753 -47.27 29.36 -19.26
N LEU A 754 -46.21 29.35 -20.09
CA LEU A 754 -45.26 28.22 -20.17
C LEU A 754 -44.32 28.24 -18.94
N VAL A 755 -44.12 27.08 -18.30
CA VAL A 755 -43.23 26.93 -17.15
C VAL A 755 -41.93 26.22 -17.54
N SER A 756 -42.03 25.15 -18.36
CA SER A 756 -40.88 24.34 -18.68
C SER A 756 -40.99 23.68 -20.06
N VAL A 757 -39.83 23.52 -20.69
CA VAL A 757 -39.65 22.65 -21.85
C VAL A 757 -38.47 21.71 -21.58
N ILE A 758 -38.67 20.38 -21.79
CA ILE A 758 -37.62 19.35 -21.64
C ILE A 758 -37.55 18.45 -22.87
N SER A 759 -36.37 17.90 -23.18
CA SER A 759 -36.23 16.84 -24.17
C SER A 759 -36.64 15.51 -23.56
N VAL A 760 -37.29 14.68 -24.35
CA VAL A 760 -37.71 13.33 -24.01
C VAL A 760 -37.14 12.37 -25.04
N ASP A 761 -35.89 11.94 -24.81
CA ASP A 761 -35.15 11.14 -25.75
C ASP A 761 -35.34 9.63 -25.52
N ASP A 762 -35.81 9.22 -24.32
CA ASP A 762 -36.09 7.82 -23.96
C ASP A 762 -37.52 7.68 -23.43
N GLU A 763 -38.30 6.79 -24.04
CA GLU A 763 -39.65 6.46 -23.60
C GLU A 763 -39.70 5.67 -22.27
N ASN A 764 -38.56 5.17 -21.82
CA ASN A 764 -38.43 4.49 -20.52
C ASN A 764 -38.23 5.46 -19.35
N LEU A 765 -38.33 6.76 -19.58
CA LEU A 765 -38.30 7.77 -18.51
C LEU A 765 -39.69 8.02 -17.97
N ASP A 766 -39.73 8.42 -16.68
CA ASP A 766 -40.89 8.99 -16.03
C ASP A 766 -40.71 10.50 -15.84
N LEU A 767 -41.79 11.22 -15.70
CA LEU A 767 -41.83 12.67 -15.50
C LEU A 767 -42.16 12.98 -14.03
N MET A 768 -41.31 13.82 -13.41
CA MET A 768 -41.57 14.37 -12.08
C MET A 768 -42.10 15.79 -12.23
N ILE A 769 -43.28 16.07 -11.67
CA ILE A 769 -43.93 17.39 -11.69
C ILE A 769 -44.05 17.87 -10.25
N LEU A 770 -43.63 19.13 -9.98
CA LEU A 770 -43.67 19.74 -8.67
C LEU A 770 -44.55 20.99 -8.70
N THR A 771 -45.37 21.19 -7.67
CA THR A 771 -46.20 22.39 -7.47
C THR A 771 -45.61 23.28 -6.40
N ALA A 772 -46.05 24.55 -6.35
CA ALA A 772 -45.59 25.54 -5.39
C ALA A 772 -45.82 25.12 -3.92
N SER A 773 -46.89 24.38 -3.63
CA SER A 773 -47.14 23.79 -2.30
C SER A 773 -46.39 22.47 -2.02
N ALA A 774 -45.31 22.23 -2.75
CA ALA A 774 -44.46 21.02 -2.62
C ALA A 774 -45.17 19.69 -2.85
N LYS A 775 -46.29 19.67 -3.58
CA LYS A 775 -46.91 18.40 -4.04
C LYS A 775 -46.18 17.90 -5.28
N MET A 776 -45.86 16.61 -5.29
CA MET A 776 -45.19 15.98 -6.37
C MET A 776 -45.97 14.80 -6.93
N ILE A 777 -45.90 14.64 -8.26
CA ILE A 777 -46.42 13.45 -8.96
C ILE A 777 -45.37 12.93 -9.90
N ARG A 778 -45.30 11.61 -10.02
CA ARG A 778 -44.51 10.87 -10.99
C ARG A 778 -45.44 10.25 -12.03
N VAL A 779 -45.26 10.55 -13.30
CA VAL A 779 -46.14 10.16 -14.41
C VAL A 779 -45.29 9.50 -15.49
N SER A 780 -45.79 8.39 -16.07
CA SER A 780 -45.11 7.81 -17.24
C SER A 780 -45.15 8.75 -18.45
N ILE A 781 -44.02 8.97 -19.08
CA ILE A 781 -43.95 9.79 -20.29
C ILE A 781 -44.77 9.17 -21.43
N LYS A 782 -44.89 7.84 -21.49
CA LYS A 782 -45.72 7.12 -22.47
C LYS A 782 -47.21 7.51 -22.42
N ASP A 783 -47.71 7.95 -21.24
CA ASP A 783 -49.10 8.34 -21.05
C ASP A 783 -49.40 9.75 -21.56
N ILE A 784 -48.38 10.54 -21.97
CA ILE A 784 -48.51 11.90 -22.45
C ILE A 784 -48.66 11.90 -23.97
N ARG A 785 -49.79 12.34 -24.45
CA ARG A 785 -50.15 12.33 -25.88
C ARG A 785 -49.23 13.28 -26.70
N GLU A 786 -48.73 12.77 -27.80
CA GLU A 786 -48.06 13.57 -28.81
C GLU A 786 -49.06 14.42 -29.61
N THR A 787 -48.77 15.68 -29.79
CA THR A 787 -49.64 16.66 -30.52
C THR A 787 -48.80 17.71 -31.22
N GLY A 788 -49.38 18.37 -32.25
CA GLY A 788 -48.69 19.44 -32.94
C GLY A 788 -48.44 20.68 -32.09
N ARG A 789 -47.52 21.58 -32.53
CA ARG A 789 -47.03 22.75 -31.80
C ARG A 789 -48.15 23.71 -31.37
N ASN A 790 -49.23 23.84 -32.14
CA ASN A 790 -50.36 24.75 -31.83
C ASN A 790 -51.43 24.19 -30.89
N ALA A 791 -51.21 23.03 -30.25
CA ALA A 791 -52.13 22.44 -29.26
C ALA A 791 -51.86 22.94 -27.85
N SER A 792 -52.90 22.93 -26.97
CA SER A 792 -52.81 23.32 -25.57
C SER A 792 -52.38 22.19 -24.60
N GLY A 793 -52.26 20.94 -25.11
CA GLY A 793 -51.88 19.77 -24.33
C GLY A 793 -53.01 19.10 -23.51
N VAL A 794 -52.64 18.11 -22.73
CA VAL A 794 -53.57 17.35 -21.84
C VAL A 794 -53.20 17.60 -20.36
N LYS A 795 -54.14 17.33 -19.46
CA LYS A 795 -53.93 17.54 -18.02
C LYS A 795 -53.01 16.44 -17.47
N LEU A 796 -51.86 16.85 -16.90
CA LEU A 796 -50.85 15.95 -16.30
C LEU A 796 -51.02 15.79 -14.81
N ILE A 797 -51.42 16.86 -14.10
CA ILE A 797 -51.64 16.88 -12.66
C ILE A 797 -53.01 17.51 -12.35
N ASN A 798 -53.77 16.93 -11.41
CA ASN A 798 -55.01 17.50 -10.91
C ASN A 798 -54.75 18.30 -9.62
N THR A 799 -54.44 19.57 -9.76
CA THR A 799 -54.16 20.47 -8.66
C THR A 799 -54.76 21.83 -8.93
N ALA A 800 -55.14 22.57 -7.86
CA ALA A 800 -55.48 23.97 -7.93
C ALA A 800 -54.24 24.88 -7.82
N ASP A 801 -53.13 24.30 -7.53
CA ASP A 801 -51.84 24.99 -7.29
C ASP A 801 -51.01 25.03 -8.59
N LYS A 802 -50.11 26.01 -8.70
CA LYS A 802 -49.29 26.21 -9.89
C LYS A 802 -48.15 25.22 -9.95
N VAL A 803 -47.88 24.68 -11.12
CA VAL A 803 -46.65 23.91 -11.40
C VAL A 803 -45.48 24.87 -11.43
N VAL A 804 -44.40 24.54 -10.73
CA VAL A 804 -43.18 25.36 -10.63
C VAL A 804 -41.95 24.67 -11.24
N TYR A 805 -41.95 23.32 -11.28
CA TYR A 805 -40.80 22.59 -11.82
C TYR A 805 -41.20 21.25 -12.44
N VAL A 806 -40.46 20.85 -13.48
CA VAL A 806 -40.70 19.60 -14.21
C VAL A 806 -39.33 19.03 -14.63
N ASN A 807 -39.11 17.74 -14.36
CA ASN A 807 -37.90 17.06 -14.84
C ASN A 807 -38.19 15.58 -15.16
N SER A 808 -37.33 14.93 -15.96
CA SER A 808 -37.37 13.50 -16.25
C SER A 808 -36.59 12.70 -15.22
N CYS A 809 -37.02 11.44 -14.93
CA CYS A 809 -36.30 10.50 -14.09
C CYS A 809 -36.32 9.08 -14.69
N PRO A 810 -35.34 8.21 -14.37
CA PRO A 810 -35.34 6.80 -14.79
C PRO A 810 -36.61 6.07 -14.30
N LYS A 811 -37.07 5.11 -15.11
CA LYS A 811 -38.19 4.22 -14.75
C LYS A 811 -37.72 3.25 -13.66
N GLU A 812 -38.58 2.96 -12.67
CA GLU A 812 -38.35 1.85 -11.75
C GLU A 812 -38.46 0.51 -12.49
N GLU A 813 -37.47 -0.36 -12.33
CA GLU A 813 -37.57 -1.75 -12.77
C GLU A 813 -38.57 -2.45 -11.89
N GLU A 814 -39.67 -2.99 -12.51
CA GLU A 814 -40.55 -3.89 -11.81
C GLU A 814 -39.77 -5.17 -11.46
N PRO A 815 -39.82 -5.67 -10.19
CA PRO A 815 -39.22 -6.95 -9.90
C PRO A 815 -39.89 -7.98 -10.84
N GLU A 816 -39.08 -8.69 -11.65
CA GLU A 816 -39.54 -9.79 -12.49
C GLU A 816 -40.37 -10.73 -11.59
N ASN A 817 -41.67 -10.77 -11.81
CA ASN A 817 -42.54 -11.80 -11.27
C ASN A 817 -42.02 -13.12 -11.82
N LEU A 818 -41.22 -13.83 -11.01
CA LEU A 818 -41.02 -15.25 -11.17
C LEU A 818 -42.43 -15.87 -11.15
N GLU A 819 -42.98 -16.12 -12.34
CA GLU A 819 -44.15 -16.93 -12.52
C GLU A 819 -43.98 -18.21 -11.71
N THR A 820 -44.79 -18.37 -10.67
CA THR A 820 -45.07 -19.63 -10.01
C THR A 820 -45.61 -20.58 -11.07
N SER A 821 -44.77 -21.24 -11.85
CA SER A 821 -45.16 -22.39 -12.62
C SER A 821 -45.34 -23.58 -11.66
N SER A 822 -46.62 -23.86 -11.39
CA SER A 822 -47.21 -25.16 -11.13
C SER A 822 -46.33 -26.17 -10.36
N VAL A 823 -46.49 -26.19 -9.05
CA VAL A 823 -46.42 -27.44 -8.27
C VAL A 823 -47.84 -27.93 -8.08
N GLN A 824 -48.33 -28.68 -9.07
CA GLN A 824 -49.44 -29.63 -8.90
C GLN A 824 -49.04 -30.92 -9.59
N ASN A 825 -49.06 -31.98 -8.80
CA ASN A 825 -48.87 -33.41 -9.12
C ASN A 825 -47.45 -33.97 -8.80
N LEU A 826 -47.33 -34.37 -7.54
CA LEU A 826 -46.58 -35.53 -7.11
C LEU A 826 -47.09 -35.99 -5.75
N PHE A 827 -48.39 -36.52 -5.79
CA PHE A 827 -48.93 -37.51 -4.84
C PHE A 827 -49.91 -38.38 -5.64
N GLU A 828 -49.40 -39.44 -6.26
CA GLU A 828 -49.95 -40.76 -6.40
C GLU A 828 -48.77 -41.75 -6.38
#